data_0a94b3efe80ed8febe27a7fc987d530e
#
_entry.id   0a94b3efe80ed8febe27a7fc987d530e
#
_cell.length_a   1.000
_cell.length_b   1.000
_cell.length_c   1.000
_cell.angle_alpha   90.00
_cell.angle_beta   90.00
_cell.angle_gamma   90.00
#
_symmetry.space_group_name_H-M   'P 1'
#
loop_
_entity.id
_entity.type
_entity.pdbx_description
1 polymer ?
#
loop_
_entity_poly.entity_id
_entity_poly.type
_entity_poly.pdbx_seq_one_letter_code
_entity_poly.pdbx_strand_id
1 'polypeptide(L)'
;MFSLFFDGIQQDLQIAILPPILCALFRLIFIEVYRPKKSPFGEWRKWLACFRYDFWWGMDFNAYVFLLLVVLVSLPGAFLPSYFEAGDTIRQVAVTIYAVVLYTAFLGKMIFYYHYHDIYNSTLCLGKKAEKHNLLDIFFHQNHGALLMISYIPYTLLCWWAGGAFLSIPQLTYYLVPSGALQIAINVAIVIGVALLFYYFRYGGTLIHDNKPEWDTIPSIVKEDIFMARATVDDLVALENVLKHPLQEGLSHTDEEDEPVIDAIMPEVMKGGKWKELKNPAEAFVHEAKGARIKKPKHIFLIVGESYAQMPLDDIYSNYHIMDGAKAFRQDPHTVSLNNFLPAGMISRPAIVSLMTGIFDAKLELNEREDFWHGTLATTLPNQLRKLGYRSIYWYGGNPTYGNFDKFGPAVGFDKVMGATEFCPPDSPKTWVGVYDHIFLQHAAELIQEMDDDTPTFHYIYTTSNHGPYKMPLKKLGFDADAVLKDLPESVRHNHKKQKILGTYWYSDKAISDFVTEMKRVYPDALFIVTGDHASIPIHPGDTLTRQDVTLREQFCTSFAMHHPELTQDILAGNMIGGHMNIMPTIFELIAPKGFSYYSLVPSLTEPLDHVVTPYHWLTKDSVGSAQTPVYQSVAVIDQDLPTKEGKDIRYAAEITGVDALTAWICRHPETMRDFR
;
A
#
# COMPACT_ATOMS: atom_id res chain seq x y z
N MET A 1 20.05 43.25 29.51
CA MET A 1 18.84 42.75 28.83
C MET A 1 19.10 42.51 27.32
N PHE A 2 19.24 43.58 26.50
CA PHE A 2 19.38 43.36 25.06
C PHE A 2 20.64 42.61 24.61
N SER A 3 21.77 42.79 25.27
CA SER A 3 22.98 42.02 25.00
C SER A 3 22.75 40.51 25.29
N LEU A 4 22.17 40.18 26.42
CA LEU A 4 21.82 38.81 26.78
C LEU A 4 20.83 38.18 25.80
N PHE A 5 19.86 38.98 25.28
CA PHE A 5 18.96 38.50 24.25
C PHE A 5 19.66 38.23 22.92
N PHE A 6 20.59 39.14 22.53
CA PHE A 6 21.42 38.95 21.33
C PHE A 6 22.30 37.69 21.43
N ASP A 7 22.95 37.49 22.58
CA ASP A 7 23.75 36.29 22.85
C ASP A 7 22.89 35.05 22.84
N GLY A 8 21.72 35.10 23.50
CA GLY A 8 20.75 34.00 23.52
C GLY A 8 20.29 33.58 22.12
N ILE A 9 19.95 34.55 21.24
CA ILE A 9 19.54 34.24 19.87
C ILE A 9 20.67 33.59 19.07
N GLN A 10 21.91 34.01 19.27
CA GLN A 10 23.05 33.36 18.61
C GLN A 10 23.16 31.88 19.06
N GLN A 11 23.01 31.61 20.35
CA GLN A 11 23.00 30.25 20.89
C GLN A 11 21.83 29.42 20.33
N ASP A 12 20.63 30.01 20.22
CA ASP A 12 19.45 29.37 19.60
C ASP A 12 19.74 28.99 18.14
N LEU A 13 20.36 29.91 17.37
CA LEU A 13 20.74 29.66 15.98
C LEU A 13 21.84 28.59 15.86
N GLN A 14 22.88 28.66 16.73
CA GLN A 14 23.99 27.70 16.74
C GLN A 14 23.45 26.26 16.90
N ILE A 15 22.59 26.04 17.86
CA ILE A 15 22.07 24.69 18.11
C ILE A 15 20.99 24.29 17.11
N ALA A 16 20.24 25.25 16.53
CA ALA A 16 19.21 24.99 15.51
C ALA A 16 19.78 24.49 14.16
N ILE A 17 21.10 24.50 13.98
CA ILE A 17 21.76 23.91 12.82
C ILE A 17 21.75 22.36 12.89
N LEU A 18 21.73 21.78 14.09
CA LEU A 18 21.81 20.34 14.27
C LEU A 18 20.63 19.57 13.60
N PRO A 19 19.35 19.93 13.80
CA PRO A 19 18.23 19.20 13.20
C PRO A 19 18.29 19.10 11.66
N PRO A 20 18.53 20.16 10.87
CA PRO A 20 18.70 20.05 9.42
C PRO A 20 19.82 19.09 8.98
N ILE A 21 20.92 19.05 9.73
CA ILE A 21 22.02 18.11 9.46
C ILE A 21 21.56 16.68 9.68
N LEU A 22 20.81 16.42 10.77
CA LEU A 22 20.27 15.10 11.06
C LEU A 22 19.27 14.65 9.99
N CYS A 23 18.36 15.52 9.56
CA CYS A 23 17.41 15.22 8.48
C CYS A 23 18.14 14.87 7.17
N ALA A 24 19.16 15.64 6.80
CA ALA A 24 19.99 15.36 5.62
C ALA A 24 20.72 14.00 5.73
N LEU A 25 21.25 13.68 6.92
CA LEU A 25 21.92 12.40 7.17
C LEU A 25 20.93 11.23 7.09
N PHE A 26 19.75 11.34 7.68
CA PHE A 26 18.69 10.32 7.62
C PHE A 26 18.25 10.06 6.19
N ARG A 27 18.09 11.12 5.40
CA ARG A 27 17.78 10.98 3.98
C ARG A 27 18.89 10.28 3.22
N LEU A 28 20.13 10.64 3.46
CA LEU A 28 21.27 9.95 2.83
C LEU A 28 21.25 8.46 3.17
N ILE A 29 21.04 8.10 4.45
CA ILE A 29 20.94 6.70 4.88
C ILE A 29 19.77 6.00 4.19
N PHE A 30 18.58 6.63 4.13
CA PHE A 30 17.40 6.07 3.45
C PHE A 30 17.69 5.77 1.97
N ILE A 31 18.30 6.73 1.26
CA ILE A 31 18.65 6.56 -0.15
C ILE A 31 19.68 5.43 -0.32
N GLU A 32 20.74 5.40 0.49
CA GLU A 32 21.79 4.37 0.38
C GLU A 32 21.28 2.95 0.69
N VAL A 33 20.30 2.82 1.60
CA VAL A 33 19.74 1.52 1.97
C VAL A 33 18.74 1.00 0.94
N TYR A 34 17.88 1.86 0.39
CA TYR A 34 16.74 1.45 -0.39
C TYR A 34 16.79 1.80 -1.88
N ARG A 35 17.82 2.54 -2.33
CA ARG A 35 17.89 2.90 -3.75
C ARG A 35 17.92 1.67 -4.63
N PRO A 36 17.24 1.70 -5.80
CA PRO A 36 17.37 0.68 -6.81
C PRO A 36 18.84 0.56 -7.27
N LYS A 37 19.33 -0.66 -7.51
CA LYS A 37 20.73 -0.91 -7.91
C LYS A 37 21.17 -0.13 -9.17
N LYS A 38 20.22 0.28 -10.01
CA LYS A 38 20.42 1.11 -11.20
C LYS A 38 20.04 2.58 -11.00
N SER A 39 20.00 3.06 -9.76
CA SER A 39 19.81 4.50 -9.54
C SER A 39 20.95 5.27 -10.24
N PRO A 40 20.61 6.25 -11.09
CA PRO A 40 21.61 6.99 -11.85
C PRO A 40 22.43 7.87 -10.94
N PHE A 41 23.58 7.38 -10.48
CA PHE A 41 24.57 8.20 -9.76
C PHE A 41 25.04 9.43 -10.58
N GLY A 42 24.73 9.48 -11.86
CA GLY A 42 25.04 10.60 -12.73
C GLY A 42 24.11 11.80 -12.64
N GLU A 43 22.96 11.68 -11.97
CA GLU A 43 21.96 12.76 -11.92
C GLU A 43 22.09 13.60 -10.65
N TRP A 44 23.22 14.23 -10.43
CA TRP A 44 23.48 15.12 -9.30
C TRP A 44 22.39 16.20 -9.11
N ARG A 45 21.69 16.60 -10.19
CA ARG A 45 20.59 17.57 -10.14
C ARG A 45 19.37 17.05 -9.39
N LYS A 46 19.00 15.78 -9.56
CA LYS A 46 17.93 15.13 -8.79
C LYS A 46 18.29 15.06 -7.31
N TRP A 47 19.54 14.69 -7.01
CA TRP A 47 20.05 14.70 -5.64
C TRP A 47 19.98 16.07 -5.02
N LEU A 48 20.49 17.09 -5.70
CA LEU A 48 20.45 18.46 -5.21
C LEU A 48 19.02 18.95 -4.98
N ALA A 49 18.09 18.63 -5.88
CA ALA A 49 16.67 18.96 -5.72
C ALA A 49 16.06 18.23 -4.52
N CYS A 50 16.35 16.94 -4.34
CA CYS A 50 15.88 16.14 -3.21
C CYS A 50 16.33 16.78 -1.87
N PHE A 51 17.62 17.03 -1.68
CA PHE A 51 18.15 17.61 -0.44
C PHE A 51 17.70 19.06 -0.22
N ARG A 52 17.56 19.86 -1.28
CA ARG A 52 17.09 21.24 -1.18
C ARG A 52 15.62 21.30 -0.71
N TYR A 53 14.76 20.47 -1.27
CA TYR A 53 13.34 20.43 -0.88
C TYR A 53 13.14 19.89 0.52
N ASP A 54 13.91 18.89 0.92
CA ASP A 54 13.91 18.39 2.30
C ASP A 54 14.29 19.49 3.30
N PHE A 55 15.37 20.20 2.99
CA PHE A 55 15.77 21.32 3.82
C PHE A 55 14.62 22.33 4.01
N TRP A 56 13.86 22.62 2.95
CA TRP A 56 12.72 23.52 3.04
C TRP A 56 11.56 22.95 3.84
N TRP A 57 11.17 21.71 3.61
CA TRP A 57 10.09 21.08 4.38
C TRP A 57 10.47 20.81 5.84
N GLY A 58 11.68 20.34 6.07
CA GLY A 58 12.19 20.15 7.44
C GLY A 58 12.25 21.46 8.24
N MET A 59 12.40 22.59 7.57
CA MET A 59 12.34 23.89 8.23
C MET A 59 11.00 24.23 8.86
N ASP A 60 9.91 23.63 8.40
CA ASP A 60 8.58 23.85 8.98
C ASP A 60 8.59 23.49 10.48
N PHE A 61 9.06 22.30 10.83
CA PHE A 61 9.18 21.87 12.24
C PHE A 61 10.39 22.49 12.94
N ASN A 62 11.52 22.61 12.27
CA ASN A 62 12.73 23.19 12.84
C ASN A 62 12.52 24.66 13.24
N ALA A 63 11.71 25.41 12.49
CA ALA A 63 11.35 26.78 12.85
C ALA A 63 10.56 26.86 14.16
N TYR A 64 9.66 25.92 14.45
CA TYR A 64 8.97 25.86 15.73
C TYR A 64 9.91 25.55 16.88
N VAL A 65 10.90 24.68 16.69
CA VAL A 65 11.92 24.40 17.71
C VAL A 65 12.77 25.66 17.96
N PHE A 66 13.18 26.36 16.92
CA PHE A 66 13.86 27.64 17.05
C PHE A 66 13.01 28.68 17.80
N LEU A 67 11.72 28.85 17.42
CA LEU A 67 10.81 29.75 18.12
C LEU A 67 10.65 29.39 19.60
N LEU A 68 10.55 28.09 19.90
CA LEU A 68 10.43 27.57 21.26
C LEU A 68 11.65 27.98 22.10
N LEU A 69 12.87 27.84 21.55
CA LEU A 69 14.09 28.25 22.22
C LEU A 69 14.13 29.77 22.46
N VAL A 70 13.75 30.58 21.45
CA VAL A 70 13.70 32.03 21.59
C VAL A 70 12.71 32.42 22.71
N VAL A 71 11.49 31.85 22.73
CA VAL A 71 10.44 32.22 23.68
C VAL A 71 10.71 31.68 25.09
N LEU A 72 11.18 30.45 25.20
CA LEU A 72 11.34 29.80 26.51
C LEU A 72 12.73 29.95 27.13
N VAL A 73 13.75 30.28 26.33
CA VAL A 73 15.13 30.39 26.84
C VAL A 73 15.67 31.79 26.67
N SER A 74 15.77 32.30 25.44
CA SER A 74 16.43 33.58 25.17
C SER A 74 15.66 34.78 25.73
N LEU A 75 14.32 34.78 25.59
CA LEU A 75 13.52 35.89 26.09
C LEU A 75 13.50 35.95 27.63
N PRO A 76 13.25 34.88 28.39
CA PRO A 76 13.36 34.90 29.85
C PRO A 76 14.78 35.16 30.34
N GLY A 77 15.80 34.56 29.69
CA GLY A 77 17.20 34.76 30.01
C GLY A 77 17.67 36.19 29.85
N ALA A 78 17.06 36.98 28.95
CA ALA A 78 17.37 38.41 28.79
C ALA A 78 17.00 39.21 30.06
N PHE A 79 16.02 38.79 30.85
CA PHE A 79 15.56 39.46 32.08
C PHE A 79 16.15 38.85 33.35
N LEU A 80 16.51 37.56 33.34
CA LEU A 80 16.93 36.77 34.48
C LEU A 80 18.35 36.18 34.22
N PRO A 81 19.45 36.85 34.68
CA PRO A 81 20.82 36.38 34.41
C PRO A 81 21.08 34.94 34.88
N SER A 82 20.56 34.54 36.06
CA SER A 82 20.69 33.16 36.55
C SER A 82 20.01 32.11 35.67
N TYR A 83 18.92 32.48 34.97
CA TYR A 83 18.26 31.64 34.01
C TYR A 83 19.04 31.56 32.70
N PHE A 84 19.69 32.66 32.31
CA PHE A 84 20.57 32.72 31.16
C PHE A 84 21.77 31.74 31.30
N GLU A 85 22.35 31.63 32.49
CA GLU A 85 23.44 30.65 32.78
C GLU A 85 23.01 29.20 32.59
N ALA A 86 21.73 28.87 32.86
CA ALA A 86 21.16 27.55 32.61
C ALA A 86 20.73 27.35 31.14
N GLY A 87 20.71 28.41 30.35
CA GLY A 87 20.15 28.46 29.00
C GLY A 87 20.76 27.43 28.06
N ASP A 88 22.06 27.24 28.06
CA ASP A 88 22.74 26.28 27.19
C ASP A 88 22.32 24.83 27.48
N THR A 89 22.20 24.50 28.74
CA THR A 89 21.72 23.16 29.15
C THR A 89 20.27 22.95 28.70
N ILE A 90 19.41 23.97 28.85
CA ILE A 90 18.00 23.89 28.44
C ILE A 90 17.90 23.71 26.91
N ARG A 91 18.67 24.48 26.14
CA ARG A 91 18.76 24.36 24.68
C ARG A 91 19.20 22.97 24.27
N GLN A 92 20.26 22.48 24.89
CA GLN A 92 20.84 21.17 24.60
C GLN A 92 19.84 20.04 24.90
N VAL A 93 19.11 20.10 26.02
CA VAL A 93 18.04 19.15 26.36
C VAL A 93 16.92 19.21 25.32
N ALA A 94 16.41 20.42 25.01
CA ALA A 94 15.30 20.60 24.08
C ALA A 94 15.62 20.06 22.68
N VAL A 95 16.80 20.41 22.13
CA VAL A 95 17.21 19.95 20.79
C VAL A 95 17.55 18.46 20.80
N THR A 96 18.09 17.91 21.89
CA THR A 96 18.32 16.45 21.99
C THR A 96 17.00 15.69 22.02
N ILE A 97 15.97 16.17 22.75
CA ILE A 97 14.63 15.56 22.73
C ILE A 97 14.07 15.62 21.29
N TYR A 98 14.19 16.76 20.63
CA TYR A 98 13.71 16.88 19.24
C TYR A 98 14.49 15.97 18.29
N ALA A 99 15.81 15.83 18.44
CA ALA A 99 16.61 14.89 17.68
C ALA A 99 16.15 13.43 17.87
N VAL A 100 15.72 13.05 19.07
CA VAL A 100 15.13 11.72 19.35
C VAL A 100 13.78 11.57 18.62
N VAL A 101 12.96 12.61 18.55
CA VAL A 101 11.70 12.60 17.77
C VAL A 101 12.00 12.39 16.26
N LEU A 102 12.96 13.14 15.71
CA LEU A 102 13.39 12.98 14.32
C LEU A 102 13.89 11.55 14.04
N TYR A 103 14.68 11.00 14.94
CA TYR A 103 15.19 9.63 14.82
C TYR A 103 14.07 8.59 14.87
N THR A 104 13.09 8.80 15.73
CA THR A 104 11.91 7.92 15.81
C THR A 104 11.11 7.95 14.50
N ALA A 105 10.86 9.14 13.95
CA ALA A 105 10.20 9.28 12.66
C ALA A 105 11.00 8.62 11.53
N PHE A 106 12.30 8.81 11.50
CA PHE A 106 13.20 8.16 10.54
C PHE A 106 13.17 6.63 10.64
N LEU A 107 13.34 6.06 11.83
CA LEU A 107 13.31 4.60 12.01
C LEU A 107 11.95 4.03 11.62
N GLY A 108 10.87 4.71 11.98
CA GLY A 108 9.53 4.32 11.57
C GLY A 108 9.36 4.33 10.04
N LYS A 109 9.87 5.36 9.34
CA LYS A 109 9.89 5.41 7.88
C LYS A 109 10.69 4.26 7.27
N MET A 110 11.87 3.94 7.84
CA MET A 110 12.69 2.81 7.37
C MET A 110 11.92 1.50 7.45
N ILE A 111 11.25 1.23 8.58
CA ILE A 111 10.40 0.04 8.77
C ILE A 111 9.22 0.06 7.81
N PHE A 112 8.52 1.18 7.71
CA PHE A 112 7.36 1.33 6.84
C PHE A 112 7.72 1.09 5.37
N TYR A 113 8.81 1.69 4.90
CA TYR A 113 9.28 1.50 3.54
C TYR A 113 9.72 0.06 3.26
N TYR A 114 10.34 -0.61 4.22
CA TYR A 114 10.71 -2.02 4.08
C TYR A 114 9.50 -2.92 3.80
N HIS A 115 8.36 -2.64 4.45
CA HIS A 115 7.15 -3.46 4.31
C HIS A 115 6.24 -3.03 3.16
N TYR A 116 6.13 -1.73 2.90
CA TYR A 116 5.13 -1.17 1.97
C TYR A 116 5.71 -0.53 0.72
N HIS A 117 7.03 -0.40 0.63
CA HIS A 117 7.74 0.30 -0.44
C HIS A 117 7.20 1.72 -0.69
N ASP A 118 6.70 2.36 0.35
CA ASP A 118 6.17 3.72 0.35
C ASP A 118 6.60 4.49 1.60
N ILE A 119 6.47 5.83 1.57
CA ILE A 119 6.58 6.66 2.77
C ILE A 119 5.30 6.56 3.59
N TYR A 120 5.26 7.21 4.76
CA TYR A 120 4.05 7.24 5.58
C TYR A 120 2.82 7.64 4.77
N ASN A 121 1.81 6.80 4.80
CA ASN A 121 0.51 7.00 4.16
C ASN A 121 -0.62 6.51 5.09
N SER A 122 -1.86 6.54 4.61
CA SER A 122 -3.05 6.13 5.38
C SER A 122 -2.95 4.74 6.01
N THR A 123 -2.17 3.82 5.40
CA THR A 123 -1.92 2.47 5.95
C THR A 123 -1.35 2.52 7.38
N LEU A 124 -0.61 3.58 7.75
CA LEU A 124 -0.12 3.76 9.13
C LEU A 124 -1.27 3.83 10.15
N CYS A 125 -2.43 4.38 9.77
CA CYS A 125 -3.59 4.50 10.62
C CYS A 125 -4.23 3.14 10.96
N LEU A 126 -3.98 2.11 10.16
CA LEU A 126 -4.40 0.74 10.43
C LEU A 126 -3.76 0.19 11.71
N GLY A 127 -2.54 0.62 12.01
CA GLY A 127 -1.86 0.27 13.24
C GLY A 127 -2.62 0.67 14.52
N LYS A 128 -3.49 1.70 14.45
CA LYS A 128 -4.33 2.11 15.59
C LYS A 128 -5.38 1.05 15.96
N LYS A 129 -5.83 0.26 14.97
CA LYS A 129 -6.83 -0.80 15.13
C LYS A 129 -6.20 -2.18 15.37
N ALA A 130 -4.90 -2.32 15.14
CA ALA A 130 -4.19 -3.58 15.33
C ALA A 130 -4.01 -3.90 16.82
N GLU A 131 -4.02 -5.19 17.18
CA GLU A 131 -3.72 -5.63 18.54
C GLU A 131 -2.29 -5.23 18.91
N LYS A 132 -2.13 -4.54 20.05
CA LYS A 132 -0.83 -4.03 20.52
C LYS A 132 0.25 -5.11 20.62
N HIS A 133 -0.15 -6.32 21.04
CA HIS A 133 0.77 -7.46 21.14
C HIS A 133 1.38 -7.82 19.77
N ASN A 134 0.60 -7.78 18.73
CA ASN A 134 1.04 -8.10 17.36
C ASN A 134 1.97 -7.03 16.80
N LEU A 135 1.68 -5.75 17.05
CA LEU A 135 2.58 -4.66 16.66
C LEU A 135 3.95 -4.78 17.34
N LEU A 136 3.96 -5.11 18.64
CA LEU A 136 5.20 -5.34 19.37
C LEU A 136 5.95 -6.56 18.83
N ASP A 137 5.25 -7.60 18.47
CA ASP A 137 5.83 -8.81 17.90
C ASP A 137 6.48 -8.55 16.53
N ILE A 138 5.80 -7.83 15.64
CA ILE A 138 6.34 -7.38 14.36
C ILE A 138 7.59 -6.50 14.60
N PHE A 139 7.51 -5.56 15.53
CA PHE A 139 8.63 -4.68 15.84
C PHE A 139 9.85 -5.46 16.36
N PHE A 140 9.67 -6.30 17.39
CA PHE A 140 10.80 -6.98 18.02
C PHE A 140 11.37 -8.13 17.19
N HIS A 141 10.54 -8.91 16.51
CA HIS A 141 10.98 -10.13 15.85
C HIS A 141 11.23 -10.00 14.35
N GLN A 142 10.53 -9.08 13.66
CA GLN A 142 10.75 -8.86 12.23
C GLN A 142 11.73 -7.73 11.95
N ASN A 143 11.66 -6.65 12.75
CA ASN A 143 12.41 -5.43 12.52
C ASN A 143 13.57 -5.22 13.49
N HIS A 144 14.03 -6.30 14.18
CA HIS A 144 15.14 -6.21 15.14
C HIS A 144 14.95 -5.12 16.21
N GLY A 145 13.72 -4.97 16.72
CA GLY A 145 13.32 -3.88 17.61
C GLY A 145 14.22 -3.67 18.83
N ALA A 146 14.76 -4.76 19.42
CA ALA A 146 15.71 -4.66 20.52
C ALA A 146 17.00 -3.91 20.13
N LEU A 147 17.54 -4.19 18.95
CA LEU A 147 18.72 -3.51 18.41
C LEU A 147 18.41 -2.04 18.11
N LEU A 148 17.25 -1.78 17.52
CA LEU A 148 16.79 -0.41 17.27
C LEU A 148 16.62 0.37 18.57
N MET A 149 16.06 -0.21 19.61
CA MET A 149 15.95 0.45 20.93
C MET A 149 17.33 0.75 21.56
N ILE A 150 18.28 -0.19 21.46
CA ILE A 150 19.65 0.03 21.95
C ILE A 150 20.33 1.17 21.17
N SER A 151 20.04 1.35 19.89
CA SER A 151 20.63 2.40 19.06
C SER A 151 20.30 3.83 19.51
N TYR A 152 19.19 4.02 20.25
CA TYR A 152 18.86 5.32 20.83
C TYR A 152 19.91 5.82 21.83
N ILE A 153 20.61 4.93 22.54
CA ILE A 153 21.61 5.32 23.53
C ILE A 153 22.79 6.05 22.86
N PRO A 154 23.55 5.41 21.94
CA PRO A 154 24.68 6.09 21.29
C PRO A 154 24.22 7.29 20.45
N TYR A 155 23.04 7.21 19.82
CA TYR A 155 22.49 8.33 19.06
C TYR A 155 22.22 9.56 19.94
N THR A 156 21.54 9.37 21.06
CA THR A 156 21.23 10.47 22.01
C THR A 156 22.51 11.09 22.56
N LEU A 157 23.50 10.27 22.93
CA LEU A 157 24.81 10.75 23.41
C LEU A 157 25.55 11.54 22.33
N LEU A 158 25.49 11.08 21.08
CA LEU A 158 26.10 11.80 19.94
C LEU A 158 25.41 13.16 19.72
N CYS A 159 24.08 13.20 19.74
CA CYS A 159 23.33 14.46 19.58
C CYS A 159 23.61 15.43 20.73
N TRP A 160 23.68 14.92 21.97
CA TRP A 160 24.07 15.72 23.12
C TRP A 160 25.47 16.33 22.96
N TRP A 161 26.43 15.51 22.59
CA TRP A 161 27.80 15.97 22.34
C TRP A 161 27.87 16.99 21.18
N ALA A 162 27.19 16.72 20.07
CA ALA A 162 27.13 17.63 18.92
C ALA A 162 26.44 18.96 19.27
N GLY A 163 25.36 18.94 20.05
CA GLY A 163 24.70 20.15 20.55
C GLY A 163 25.66 21.02 21.39
N GLY A 164 26.42 20.39 22.30
CA GLY A 164 27.45 21.08 23.09
C GLY A 164 28.54 21.66 22.20
N ALA A 165 28.96 20.92 21.16
CA ALA A 165 29.96 21.40 20.20
C ALA A 165 29.48 22.64 19.42
N PHE A 166 28.23 22.65 18.97
CA PHE A 166 27.64 23.82 18.30
C PHE A 166 27.50 25.03 19.24
N LEU A 167 27.13 24.84 20.49
CA LEU A 167 27.03 25.92 21.48
C LEU A 167 28.42 26.47 21.88
N SER A 168 29.49 25.70 21.68
CA SER A 168 30.87 26.15 21.94
C SER A 168 31.44 27.05 20.83
N ILE A 169 30.73 27.24 19.72
CA ILE A 169 31.17 28.12 18.64
C ILE A 169 31.22 29.57 19.16
N PRO A 170 32.33 30.31 18.92
CA PRO A 170 32.44 31.69 19.37
C PRO A 170 31.29 32.57 18.87
N GLN A 171 30.76 33.37 19.76
CA GLN A 171 29.63 34.28 19.47
C GLN A 171 30.15 35.67 19.03
N LEU A 172 29.32 36.36 18.25
CA LEU A 172 29.59 37.77 17.90
C LEU A 172 29.27 38.64 19.10
N THR A 173 30.13 39.62 19.33
CA THR A 173 29.97 40.56 20.45
C THR A 173 28.89 41.60 20.15
N TYR A 174 28.01 41.81 21.11
CA TYR A 174 27.03 42.89 21.05
C TYR A 174 27.66 44.23 21.46
N TYR A 175 27.67 45.17 20.55
CA TYR A 175 28.27 46.48 20.81
C TYR A 175 27.20 47.51 21.28
N LEU A 176 27.51 48.19 22.37
CA LEU A 176 26.73 49.36 22.83
C LEU A 176 27.17 50.62 22.08
N VAL A 177 26.22 51.36 21.57
CA VAL A 177 26.47 52.65 20.91
C VAL A 177 26.14 53.82 21.83
N PRO A 178 26.89 54.96 21.74
CA PRO A 178 26.70 56.11 22.65
C PRO A 178 25.30 56.76 22.58
N SER A 179 24.65 56.72 21.41
CA SER A 179 23.32 57.31 21.22
C SER A 179 22.24 56.36 21.69
N GLY A 180 21.45 56.76 22.68
CA GLY A 180 20.32 55.95 23.18
C GLY A 180 19.26 55.69 22.12
N ALA A 181 18.98 56.65 21.24
CA ALA A 181 18.04 56.47 20.15
C ALA A 181 18.54 55.41 19.11
N LEU A 182 19.81 55.42 18.76
CA LEU A 182 20.43 54.45 17.86
C LEU A 182 20.46 53.07 18.49
N GLN A 183 20.71 52.97 19.78
CA GLN A 183 20.65 51.67 20.50
C GLN A 183 19.27 51.07 20.49
N ILE A 184 18.22 51.88 20.68
CA ILE A 184 16.83 51.45 20.58
C ILE A 184 16.53 50.94 19.14
N ALA A 185 16.94 51.70 18.15
CA ALA A 185 16.74 51.30 16.74
C ALA A 185 17.40 49.96 16.40
N ILE A 186 18.67 49.73 16.87
CA ILE A 186 19.37 48.46 16.69
C ILE A 186 18.60 47.32 17.36
N ASN A 187 18.12 47.52 18.58
CA ASN A 187 17.40 46.45 19.31
C ASN A 187 16.06 46.10 18.63
N VAL A 188 15.32 47.12 18.12
CA VAL A 188 14.09 46.91 17.34
C VAL A 188 14.43 46.13 16.05
N ALA A 189 15.52 46.50 15.36
CA ALA A 189 15.94 45.81 14.16
C ALA A 189 16.29 44.36 14.42
N ILE A 190 16.92 44.03 15.55
CA ILE A 190 17.20 42.65 15.96
C ILE A 190 15.91 41.87 16.16
N VAL A 191 14.94 42.37 16.89
CA VAL A 191 13.63 41.72 17.11
C VAL A 191 12.90 41.46 15.79
N ILE A 192 12.86 42.48 14.91
CA ILE A 192 12.27 42.33 13.58
C ILE A 192 13.04 41.28 12.77
N GLY A 193 14.36 41.30 12.80
CA GLY A 193 15.21 40.32 12.11
C GLY A 193 14.93 38.89 12.57
N VAL A 194 14.78 38.67 13.86
CA VAL A 194 14.43 37.35 14.43
C VAL A 194 13.04 36.90 13.97
N ALA A 195 12.04 37.80 13.98
CA ALA A 195 10.70 37.50 13.48
C ALA A 195 10.72 37.15 11.98
N LEU A 196 11.45 37.88 11.17
CA LEU A 196 11.61 37.62 9.74
C LEU A 196 12.34 36.30 9.51
N LEU A 197 13.35 35.98 10.31
CA LEU A 197 14.10 34.72 10.23
C LEU A 197 13.20 33.52 10.58
N PHE A 198 12.35 33.65 11.61
CA PHE A 198 11.37 32.63 11.95
C PHE A 198 10.40 32.38 10.78
N TYR A 199 9.82 33.43 10.21
CA TYR A 199 8.90 33.29 9.07
C TYR A 199 9.59 32.72 7.82
N TYR A 200 10.84 33.16 7.56
CA TYR A 200 11.62 32.62 6.46
C TYR A 200 11.85 31.10 6.60
N PHE A 201 12.20 30.65 7.79
CA PHE A 201 12.31 29.22 8.09
C PHE A 201 10.96 28.50 8.00
N ARG A 202 9.94 29.08 8.64
CA ARG A 202 8.57 28.50 8.69
C ARG A 202 7.95 28.32 7.30
N TYR A 203 8.27 29.17 6.37
CA TYR A 203 7.74 29.11 5.01
C TYR A 203 8.71 28.46 4.00
N GLY A 204 9.73 27.76 4.47
CA GLY A 204 10.61 27.02 3.59
C GLY A 204 11.46 27.88 2.65
N GLY A 205 12.03 28.97 3.15
CA GLY A 205 12.92 29.85 2.40
C GLY A 205 12.24 31.00 1.65
N THR A 206 11.00 31.32 2.01
CA THR A 206 10.24 32.47 1.51
C THR A 206 9.64 33.26 2.68
N LEU A 207 9.29 34.53 2.45
CA LEU A 207 8.54 35.36 3.41
C LEU A 207 7.06 35.47 3.04
N ILE A 208 6.64 34.86 1.93
CA ILE A 208 5.28 34.92 1.39
C ILE A 208 4.63 33.54 1.60
N HIS A 209 3.55 33.53 2.36
CA HIS A 209 2.83 32.28 2.69
C HIS A 209 2.43 31.49 1.44
N ASP A 210 1.90 32.15 0.42
CA ASP A 210 1.42 31.52 -0.82
C ASP A 210 2.54 30.85 -1.64
N ASN A 211 3.79 31.20 -1.37
CA ASN A 211 4.96 30.59 -2.01
C ASN A 211 5.61 29.49 -1.17
N LYS A 212 4.96 29.10 -0.05
CA LYS A 212 5.43 27.99 0.77
C LYS A 212 5.37 26.70 -0.04
N PRO A 213 6.43 25.89 -0.09
CA PRO A 213 6.36 24.56 -0.69
C PRO A 213 5.33 23.70 0.07
N GLU A 214 4.29 23.27 -0.61
CA GLU A 214 3.35 22.30 -0.05
C GLU A 214 3.89 20.87 -0.23
N TRP A 215 3.50 19.98 0.64
CA TRP A 215 4.04 18.60 0.70
C TRP A 215 3.80 17.78 -0.58
N ASP A 216 2.78 18.10 -1.35
CA ASP A 216 2.42 17.52 -2.64
C ASP A 216 3.14 18.18 -3.82
N THR A 217 3.79 19.34 -3.58
CA THR A 217 4.53 20.09 -4.61
C THR A 217 5.93 19.53 -4.79
N ILE A 218 6.04 18.27 -5.22
CA ILE A 218 7.32 17.63 -5.49
C ILE A 218 7.97 18.29 -6.72
N PRO A 219 9.29 18.60 -6.68
CA PRO A 219 9.97 19.21 -7.83
C PRO A 219 9.81 18.37 -9.10
N SER A 220 9.52 19.01 -10.22
CA SER A 220 9.31 18.34 -11.51
C SER A 220 10.47 17.42 -11.89
N ILE A 221 11.70 17.79 -11.53
CA ILE A 221 12.91 17.00 -11.85
C ILE A 221 12.97 15.64 -11.12
N VAL A 222 12.32 15.51 -9.95
CA VAL A 222 12.25 14.25 -9.18
C VAL A 222 10.86 13.62 -9.24
N LYS A 223 9.84 14.32 -9.72
CA LYS A 223 8.46 13.85 -9.79
C LYS A 223 8.31 12.57 -10.63
N GLU A 224 9.17 12.41 -11.63
CA GLU A 224 9.21 11.24 -12.51
C GLU A 224 9.99 10.06 -11.92
N ASP A 225 10.82 10.31 -10.92
CA ASP A 225 11.57 9.30 -10.18
C ASP A 225 10.92 9.10 -8.81
N ILE A 226 10.04 8.14 -8.70
CA ILE A 226 9.23 7.92 -7.50
C ILE A 226 10.05 7.63 -6.27
N PHE A 227 11.16 6.88 -6.41
CA PHE A 227 12.01 6.65 -5.27
C PHE A 227 12.59 7.98 -4.76
N MET A 228 13.11 8.82 -5.66
CA MET A 228 13.64 10.14 -5.30
C MET A 228 12.54 11.10 -4.84
N ALA A 229 11.35 11.03 -5.45
CA ALA A 229 10.19 11.80 -4.98
C ALA A 229 9.82 11.46 -3.54
N ARG A 230 9.76 10.16 -3.21
CA ARG A 230 9.52 9.68 -1.84
C ARG A 230 10.66 10.01 -0.88
N ALA A 231 11.90 9.90 -1.33
CA ALA A 231 13.07 10.30 -0.54
C ALA A 231 13.11 11.80 -0.26
N THR A 232 12.43 12.62 -1.07
CA THR A 232 12.39 14.07 -0.94
C THR A 232 11.48 14.53 0.18
N VAL A 233 10.40 13.79 0.50
CA VAL A 233 9.45 14.19 1.53
C VAL A 233 10.06 14.06 2.92
N ASP A 234 9.94 15.12 3.73
CA ASP A 234 10.38 15.11 5.14
C ASP A 234 9.55 14.12 5.98
N ASP A 235 10.22 13.43 6.91
CA ASP A 235 9.61 12.34 7.68
C ASP A 235 8.51 12.83 8.62
N LEU A 236 8.69 13.99 9.26
CA LEU A 236 7.67 14.57 10.15
C LEU A 236 6.52 15.18 9.36
N VAL A 237 6.80 15.79 8.20
CA VAL A 237 5.76 16.33 7.31
C VAL A 237 4.89 15.19 6.78
N ALA A 238 5.47 14.09 6.34
CA ALA A 238 4.72 12.91 5.91
C ALA A 238 3.86 12.34 7.03
N LEU A 239 4.41 12.24 8.24
CA LEU A 239 3.70 11.74 9.42
C LEU A 239 2.56 12.69 9.84
N GLU A 240 2.80 14.00 9.85
CA GLU A 240 1.79 15.02 10.15
C GLU A 240 0.63 14.92 9.17
N ASN A 241 0.93 14.80 7.89
CA ASN A 241 -0.08 14.71 6.84
C ASN A 241 -1.01 13.50 7.06
N VAL A 242 -0.43 12.32 7.29
CA VAL A 242 -1.20 11.11 7.59
C VAL A 242 -2.06 11.25 8.86
N LEU A 243 -1.55 11.96 9.89
CA LEU A 243 -2.30 12.14 11.14
C LEU A 243 -3.40 13.18 11.03
N LYS A 244 -3.23 14.21 10.19
CA LYS A 244 -4.25 15.25 9.93
C LYS A 244 -5.30 14.80 8.92
N HIS A 245 -4.90 14.03 7.92
CA HIS A 245 -5.73 13.63 6.79
C HIS A 245 -5.70 12.11 6.58
N PRO A 246 -6.10 11.31 7.57
CA PRO A 246 -5.91 9.86 7.54
C PRO A 246 -6.64 9.14 6.41
N LEU A 247 -7.60 9.77 5.74
CA LEU A 247 -8.47 9.17 4.70
C LEU A 247 -8.69 10.09 3.48
N GLN A 248 -7.91 11.16 3.32
CA GLN A 248 -8.12 12.15 2.24
C GLN A 248 -7.11 12.08 1.10
N GLU A 249 -6.12 11.18 1.17
CA GLU A 249 -5.22 10.96 0.04
C GLU A 249 -6.03 10.54 -1.20
N GLY A 250 -5.88 11.27 -2.30
CA GLY A 250 -6.63 11.07 -3.55
C GLY A 250 -7.93 11.87 -3.68
N LEU A 251 -8.46 12.51 -2.62
CA LEU A 251 -9.64 13.39 -2.69
C LEU A 251 -9.31 14.88 -2.71
N SER A 252 -8.04 15.24 -2.78
CA SER A 252 -7.60 16.64 -2.84
C SER A 252 -7.89 17.31 -4.18
N HIS A 253 -8.16 16.54 -5.23
CA HIS A 253 -8.52 17.07 -6.54
C HIS A 253 -9.97 17.55 -6.55
N THR A 254 -10.22 18.60 -7.33
CA THR A 254 -11.56 19.09 -7.62
C THR A 254 -12.16 18.38 -8.83
N ASP A 255 -13.48 18.49 -9.02
CA ASP A 255 -14.13 17.95 -10.21
C ASP A 255 -13.60 18.60 -11.49
N GLU A 256 -13.25 19.90 -11.43
CA GLU A 256 -12.65 20.63 -12.54
C GLU A 256 -11.29 20.07 -12.98
N GLU A 257 -10.53 19.48 -12.03
CA GLU A 257 -9.25 18.84 -12.32
C GLU A 257 -9.43 17.40 -12.82
N ASP A 258 -10.35 16.63 -12.23
CA ASP A 258 -10.55 15.21 -12.55
C ASP A 258 -11.34 15.00 -13.84
N GLU A 259 -12.38 15.80 -14.11
CA GLU A 259 -13.26 15.60 -15.26
C GLU A 259 -12.54 15.58 -16.62
N PRO A 260 -11.57 16.48 -16.93
CA PRO A 260 -10.85 16.41 -18.21
C PRO A 260 -10.01 15.14 -18.34
N VAL A 261 -9.47 14.62 -17.23
CA VAL A 261 -8.66 13.40 -17.21
C VAL A 261 -9.55 12.18 -17.43
N ILE A 262 -10.71 12.14 -16.80
CA ILE A 262 -11.73 11.11 -17.00
C ILE A 262 -12.24 11.14 -18.46
N ASP A 263 -12.57 12.32 -18.98
CA ASP A 263 -13.02 12.46 -20.36
C ASP A 263 -12.02 11.91 -21.40
N ALA A 264 -10.72 12.08 -21.13
CA ALA A 264 -9.66 11.62 -22.01
C ALA A 264 -9.57 10.08 -22.12
N ILE A 265 -9.94 9.36 -21.06
CA ILE A 265 -9.85 7.89 -21.00
C ILE A 265 -11.19 7.17 -21.21
N MET A 266 -12.32 7.90 -21.13
CA MET A 266 -13.65 7.30 -21.26
C MET A 266 -13.87 6.44 -22.51
N PRO A 267 -13.35 6.82 -23.69
CA PRO A 267 -13.47 5.98 -24.88
C PRO A 267 -12.72 4.65 -24.78
N GLU A 268 -11.66 4.58 -23.95
CA GLU A 268 -10.83 3.38 -23.77
C GLU A 268 -11.33 2.48 -22.63
N VAL A 269 -11.77 3.08 -21.53
CA VAL A 269 -12.29 2.37 -20.34
C VAL A 269 -13.78 2.06 -20.48
N MET A 270 -14.52 2.92 -21.17
CA MET A 270 -15.98 2.83 -21.32
C MET A 270 -16.36 2.94 -22.78
N LYS A 271 -17.24 2.10 -23.26
CA LYS A 271 -17.73 2.15 -24.63
C LYS A 271 -18.55 3.43 -24.90
N GLY A 272 -17.86 4.51 -25.19
CA GLY A 272 -18.39 5.63 -25.95
C GLY A 272 -19.27 6.62 -25.19
N GLY A 273 -18.78 7.22 -24.09
CA GLY A 273 -19.72 7.96 -23.36
C GLY A 273 -19.57 9.45 -23.20
N LYS A 274 -20.63 10.14 -23.40
CA LYS A 274 -20.94 11.41 -22.74
C LYS A 274 -21.44 11.11 -21.33
N TRP A 275 -20.60 10.50 -20.51
CA TRP A 275 -20.93 10.00 -19.18
C TRP A 275 -21.55 11.07 -18.26
N LYS A 276 -21.19 12.35 -18.45
CA LYS A 276 -21.75 13.48 -17.71
C LYS A 276 -23.20 13.79 -18.06
N GLU A 277 -23.67 13.36 -19.23
CA GLU A 277 -25.06 13.56 -19.69
C GLU A 277 -26.00 12.44 -19.19
N LEU A 278 -25.44 11.37 -18.60
CA LEU A 278 -26.20 10.25 -18.08
C LEU A 278 -26.80 10.60 -16.70
N LYS A 279 -28.01 10.14 -16.43
CA LYS A 279 -28.62 10.27 -15.10
C LYS A 279 -27.83 9.53 -14.04
N ASN A 280 -27.28 8.37 -14.43
CA ASN A 280 -26.43 7.54 -13.60
C ASN A 280 -25.14 7.28 -14.40
N PRO A 281 -23.98 7.74 -13.96
CA PRO A 281 -22.69 7.50 -14.62
C PRO A 281 -22.38 6.00 -14.81
N ALA A 282 -22.92 5.12 -13.96
CA ALA A 282 -22.78 3.68 -14.14
C ALA A 282 -23.33 3.17 -15.48
N GLU A 283 -24.28 3.88 -16.11
CA GLU A 283 -24.80 3.49 -17.42
C GLU A 283 -23.73 3.50 -18.52
N ALA A 284 -22.67 4.26 -18.36
CA ALA A 284 -21.53 4.26 -19.28
C ALA A 284 -20.74 2.94 -19.29
N PHE A 285 -20.86 2.15 -18.23
CA PHE A 285 -20.17 0.87 -18.04
C PHE A 285 -21.03 -0.34 -18.35
N VAL A 286 -22.21 -0.15 -18.96
CA VAL A 286 -23.13 -1.24 -19.24
C VAL A 286 -22.62 -2.10 -20.41
N HIS A 287 -22.57 -3.40 -20.16
CA HIS A 287 -22.31 -4.45 -21.14
C HIS A 287 -23.54 -5.36 -21.25
N GLU A 288 -23.68 -6.02 -22.40
CA GLU A 288 -24.68 -7.05 -22.61
C GLU A 288 -24.02 -8.41 -22.83
N ALA A 289 -24.39 -9.38 -22.01
CA ALA A 289 -23.89 -10.74 -22.12
C ALA A 289 -24.25 -11.36 -23.48
N LYS A 290 -23.30 -12.07 -24.08
CA LYS A 290 -23.45 -12.73 -25.39
C LYS A 290 -24.25 -14.03 -25.31
N GLY A 291 -24.51 -14.50 -24.09
CA GLY A 291 -25.20 -15.74 -23.77
C GLY A 291 -24.31 -16.71 -23.00
N ALA A 292 -24.94 -17.50 -22.13
CA ALA A 292 -24.23 -18.45 -21.26
C ALA A 292 -23.36 -19.42 -22.07
N ARG A 293 -22.12 -19.61 -21.61
CA ARG A 293 -21.12 -20.52 -22.22
C ARG A 293 -20.95 -21.81 -21.41
N ILE A 294 -21.42 -21.81 -20.16
CA ILE A 294 -21.49 -22.96 -19.30
C ILE A 294 -22.91 -23.04 -18.71
N LYS A 295 -23.30 -24.22 -18.26
CA LYS A 295 -24.51 -24.38 -17.47
C LYS A 295 -24.43 -23.52 -16.22
N LYS A 296 -25.45 -22.74 -15.92
CA LYS A 296 -25.53 -21.90 -14.74
C LYS A 296 -25.29 -22.75 -13.48
N PRO A 297 -24.13 -22.56 -12.76
CA PRO A 297 -23.83 -23.36 -11.58
C PRO A 297 -24.72 -22.96 -10.41
N LYS A 298 -25.03 -23.89 -9.53
CA LYS A 298 -25.72 -23.60 -8.27
C LYS A 298 -24.79 -22.85 -7.31
N HIS A 299 -23.51 -23.20 -7.29
CA HIS A 299 -22.51 -22.56 -6.46
C HIS A 299 -21.40 -21.93 -7.30
N ILE A 300 -21.03 -20.71 -6.94
CA ILE A 300 -19.86 -20.01 -7.45
C ILE A 300 -18.94 -19.73 -6.26
N PHE A 301 -17.70 -20.22 -6.31
CA PHE A 301 -16.68 -20.00 -5.30
C PHE A 301 -15.61 -19.07 -5.86
N LEU A 302 -15.51 -17.84 -5.34
CA LEU A 302 -14.38 -16.95 -5.56
C LEU A 302 -13.49 -17.01 -4.32
N ILE A 303 -12.37 -17.70 -4.42
CA ILE A 303 -11.43 -17.91 -3.34
C ILE A 303 -10.25 -16.99 -3.56
N VAL A 304 -10.05 -16.08 -2.62
CA VAL A 304 -8.96 -15.11 -2.62
C VAL A 304 -7.98 -15.52 -1.52
N GLY A 305 -6.81 -16.02 -1.93
CA GLY A 305 -5.75 -16.41 -1.02
C GLY A 305 -4.89 -15.22 -0.61
N GLU A 306 -4.62 -15.08 0.69
CA GLU A 306 -3.69 -14.07 1.22
C GLU A 306 -2.29 -14.26 0.63
N SER A 307 -1.75 -13.20 0.00
CA SER A 307 -0.39 -13.19 -0.59
C SER A 307 -0.12 -14.36 -1.56
N TYR A 308 -1.14 -14.82 -2.29
CA TYR A 308 -1.08 -16.04 -3.11
C TYR A 308 -0.51 -15.74 -4.51
N ALA A 309 0.80 -15.52 -4.56
CA ALA A 309 1.55 -15.04 -5.71
C ALA A 309 1.66 -16.06 -6.86
N GLN A 310 1.86 -15.56 -8.10
CA GLN A 310 2.13 -16.39 -9.27
C GLN A 310 3.54 -17.02 -9.26
N MET A 311 4.53 -16.33 -8.72
CA MET A 311 5.95 -16.72 -8.81
C MET A 311 6.23 -18.20 -8.51
N PRO A 312 5.76 -18.81 -7.40
CA PRO A 312 6.09 -20.22 -7.10
C PRO A 312 5.44 -21.22 -8.06
N LEU A 313 4.53 -20.78 -8.91
CA LEU A 313 3.85 -21.59 -9.92
C LEU A 313 4.58 -21.61 -11.27
N ASP A 314 5.55 -20.73 -11.46
CA ASP A 314 6.32 -20.66 -12.71
C ASP A 314 7.30 -21.84 -12.82
N ASP A 315 7.53 -22.35 -14.03
CA ASP A 315 8.33 -23.55 -14.28
C ASP A 315 9.76 -23.44 -13.75
N ILE A 316 10.36 -22.24 -13.76
CA ILE A 316 11.71 -22.02 -13.21
C ILE A 316 11.79 -22.24 -11.69
N TYR A 317 10.65 -22.25 -11.00
CA TYR A 317 10.52 -22.54 -9.57
C TYR A 317 9.87 -23.91 -9.29
N SER A 318 9.93 -24.83 -10.25
CA SER A 318 9.33 -26.18 -10.12
C SER A 318 9.82 -26.97 -8.90
N ASN A 319 11.03 -26.65 -8.41
CA ASN A 319 11.62 -27.23 -7.21
C ASN A 319 11.08 -26.66 -5.88
N TYR A 320 10.16 -25.70 -5.91
CA TYR A 320 9.61 -25.06 -4.70
C TYR A 320 8.40 -25.80 -4.12
N HIS A 321 8.03 -26.88 -4.37
CA HIS A 321 6.96 -27.76 -3.83
C HIS A 321 6.01 -27.13 -2.76
N ILE A 322 5.88 -25.81 -2.77
CA ILE A 322 5.06 -25.05 -1.79
C ILE A 322 3.66 -24.69 -2.32
N MET A 323 3.41 -24.92 -3.61
CA MET A 323 2.12 -24.69 -4.26
C MET A 323 1.75 -25.86 -5.17
N ASP A 324 2.02 -27.08 -4.73
CA ASP A 324 1.73 -28.28 -5.51
C ASP A 324 0.23 -28.53 -5.65
N GLY A 325 -0.59 -28.07 -4.70
CA GLY A 325 -2.04 -28.11 -4.81
C GLY A 325 -2.57 -27.21 -5.93
N ALA A 326 -2.09 -25.97 -6.02
CA ALA A 326 -2.44 -25.09 -7.12
C ALA A 326 -1.94 -25.61 -8.47
N LYS A 327 -0.74 -26.20 -8.52
CA LYS A 327 -0.22 -26.86 -9.74
C LYS A 327 -1.12 -28.00 -10.18
N ALA A 328 -1.55 -28.86 -9.26
CA ALA A 328 -2.48 -29.95 -9.53
C ALA A 328 -3.85 -29.45 -10.01
N PHE A 329 -4.37 -28.39 -9.39
CA PHE A 329 -5.62 -27.76 -9.82
C PHE A 329 -5.54 -27.20 -11.26
N ARG A 330 -4.42 -26.61 -11.64
CA ARG A 330 -4.17 -26.10 -13.00
C ARG A 330 -3.97 -27.19 -14.05
N GLN A 331 -3.58 -28.40 -13.64
CA GLN A 331 -3.40 -29.54 -14.54
C GLN A 331 -4.73 -30.24 -14.90
N ASP A 332 -5.81 -29.96 -14.20
CA ASP A 332 -7.14 -30.46 -14.54
C ASP A 332 -7.55 -29.91 -15.93
N PRO A 333 -7.98 -30.74 -16.89
CA PRO A 333 -8.29 -30.33 -18.27
C PRO A 333 -9.43 -29.31 -18.35
N HIS A 334 -10.24 -29.20 -17.32
CA HIS A 334 -11.36 -28.25 -17.18
C HIS A 334 -10.98 -27.03 -16.35
N THR A 335 -9.70 -26.84 -16.05
CA THR A 335 -9.17 -25.65 -15.40
C THR A 335 -8.43 -24.77 -16.39
N VAL A 336 -8.80 -23.51 -16.44
CA VAL A 336 -8.12 -22.48 -17.22
C VAL A 336 -7.35 -21.56 -16.29
N SER A 337 -6.15 -21.11 -16.69
CA SER A 337 -5.30 -20.26 -15.86
C SER A 337 -4.53 -19.24 -16.69
N LEU A 338 -4.14 -18.15 -16.06
CA LEU A 338 -3.27 -17.12 -16.61
C LEU A 338 -2.05 -16.94 -15.72
N ASN A 339 -0.85 -16.92 -16.33
CA ASN A 339 0.39 -16.72 -15.60
C ASN A 339 0.77 -15.24 -15.44
N ASN A 340 0.14 -14.36 -16.22
CA ASN A 340 0.32 -12.92 -16.14
C ASN A 340 -1.02 -12.31 -15.73
N PHE A 341 -1.22 -12.11 -14.42
CA PHE A 341 -2.48 -11.67 -13.85
C PHE A 341 -2.25 -10.60 -12.79
N LEU A 342 -2.76 -9.38 -13.01
CA LEU A 342 -2.57 -8.26 -12.10
C LEU A 342 -3.64 -8.21 -11.00
N PRO A 343 -3.25 -8.06 -9.74
CA PRO A 343 -4.18 -7.71 -8.67
C PRO A 343 -4.66 -6.26 -8.81
N ALA A 344 -5.86 -5.98 -8.33
CA ALA A 344 -6.40 -4.62 -8.31
C ALA A 344 -5.80 -3.72 -7.22
N GLY A 345 -5.04 -4.30 -6.30
CA GLY A 345 -4.34 -3.61 -5.22
C GLY A 345 -2.97 -4.21 -4.95
N MET A 346 -2.08 -3.42 -4.33
CA MET A 346 -0.75 -3.86 -3.91
C MET A 346 -0.73 -4.51 -2.52
N ILE A 347 -1.82 -4.39 -1.80
CA ILE A 347 -2.08 -4.97 -0.49
C ILE A 347 -3.52 -5.47 -0.45
N SER A 348 -3.86 -6.26 0.55
CA SER A 348 -5.11 -7.02 0.63
C SER A 348 -6.38 -6.15 0.50
N ARG A 349 -6.48 -5.06 1.25
CA ARG A 349 -7.74 -4.27 1.30
C ARG A 349 -8.14 -3.70 -0.05
N PRO A 350 -7.32 -2.91 -0.76
CA PRO A 350 -7.71 -2.39 -2.07
C PRO A 350 -8.02 -3.50 -3.08
N ALA A 351 -7.33 -4.63 -3.03
CA ALA A 351 -7.62 -5.76 -3.92
C ALA A 351 -9.00 -6.38 -3.64
N ILE A 352 -9.30 -6.67 -2.37
CA ILE A 352 -10.56 -7.26 -1.93
C ILE A 352 -11.74 -6.32 -2.21
N VAL A 353 -11.57 -5.05 -1.86
CA VAL A 353 -12.61 -4.02 -2.05
C VAL A 353 -12.91 -3.82 -3.53
N SER A 354 -11.89 -3.78 -4.38
CA SER A 354 -12.08 -3.66 -5.84
C SER A 354 -12.84 -4.85 -6.42
N LEU A 355 -12.51 -6.08 -5.99
CA LEU A 355 -13.24 -7.29 -6.40
C LEU A 355 -14.71 -7.29 -5.96
N MET A 356 -15.03 -6.71 -4.82
CA MET A 356 -16.40 -6.61 -4.31
C MET A 356 -17.21 -5.54 -5.03
N THR A 357 -16.59 -4.38 -5.25
CA THR A 357 -17.29 -3.17 -5.73
C THR A 357 -17.39 -3.08 -7.24
N GLY A 358 -16.52 -3.76 -7.98
CA GLY A 358 -16.39 -3.59 -9.43
C GLY A 358 -15.77 -2.26 -9.87
N ILE A 359 -15.23 -1.48 -8.92
CA ILE A 359 -14.43 -0.28 -9.17
C ILE A 359 -13.08 -0.42 -8.44
N PHE A 360 -12.05 0.27 -8.91
CA PHE A 360 -10.77 0.27 -8.21
C PHE A 360 -10.86 1.07 -6.91
N ASP A 361 -10.29 0.54 -5.83
CA ASP A 361 -10.20 1.28 -4.55
C ASP A 361 -9.26 2.48 -4.63
N ALA A 362 -8.25 2.43 -5.51
CA ALA A 362 -7.34 3.54 -5.83
C ALA A 362 -6.76 4.26 -4.61
N LYS A 363 -6.42 3.54 -3.54
CA LYS A 363 -5.89 4.05 -2.26
C LYS A 363 -6.89 4.88 -1.43
N LEU A 364 -8.17 4.83 -1.74
CA LEU A 364 -9.20 5.63 -1.06
C LEU A 364 -9.82 4.90 0.14
N GLU A 365 -9.49 3.62 0.33
CA GLU A 365 -10.01 2.79 1.44
C GLU A 365 -11.54 2.87 1.55
N LEU A 366 -12.24 2.52 0.45
CA LEU A 366 -13.69 2.62 0.35
C LEU A 366 -14.43 1.92 1.49
N ASN A 367 -13.89 0.81 2.00
CA ASN A 367 -14.44 0.08 3.14
C ASN A 367 -14.37 0.85 4.47
N GLU A 368 -13.48 1.84 4.60
CA GLU A 368 -13.36 2.69 5.79
C GLU A 368 -14.22 3.95 5.72
N ARG A 369 -14.84 4.22 4.59
CA ARG A 369 -15.62 5.43 4.35
C ARG A 369 -17.09 5.21 4.71
N GLU A 370 -17.60 6.00 5.62
CA GLU A 370 -18.98 5.93 6.10
C GLU A 370 -20.00 6.13 4.97
N ASP A 371 -19.68 6.97 3.98
CA ASP A 371 -20.52 7.20 2.80
C ASP A 371 -20.82 5.91 2.02
N PHE A 372 -19.90 4.92 2.06
CA PHE A 372 -20.04 3.63 1.40
C PHE A 372 -20.67 2.54 2.27
N TRP A 373 -21.04 2.83 3.52
CA TRP A 373 -21.75 1.87 4.38
C TRP A 373 -23.27 1.95 4.21
N HIS A 374 -23.76 2.92 3.42
CA HIS A 374 -25.17 3.17 3.21
C HIS A 374 -25.52 3.16 1.72
N GLY A 375 -26.13 2.09 1.27
CA GLY A 375 -26.55 1.91 -0.13
C GLY A 375 -25.51 1.17 -0.97
N THR A 376 -25.94 0.66 -2.11
CA THR A 376 -25.15 -0.18 -3.01
C THR A 376 -24.73 0.59 -4.25
N LEU A 377 -23.51 0.33 -4.74
CA LEU A 377 -23.11 0.73 -6.08
C LEU A 377 -23.70 -0.21 -7.12
N ALA A 378 -24.10 0.31 -8.27
CA ALA A 378 -24.63 -0.50 -9.38
C ALA A 378 -23.59 -1.50 -9.93
N THR A 379 -22.31 -1.23 -9.71
CA THR A 379 -21.17 -2.03 -10.21
C THR A 379 -20.83 -3.23 -9.32
N THR A 380 -21.39 -3.35 -8.10
CA THR A 380 -20.97 -4.40 -7.15
C THR A 380 -21.30 -5.80 -7.66
N LEU A 381 -20.36 -6.72 -7.51
CA LEU A 381 -20.54 -8.12 -7.94
C LEU A 381 -21.71 -8.82 -7.25
N PRO A 382 -21.89 -8.75 -5.90
CA PRO A 382 -23.01 -9.40 -5.24
C PRO A 382 -24.38 -8.89 -5.74
N ASN A 383 -24.50 -7.57 -5.93
CA ASN A 383 -25.75 -6.96 -6.35
C ASN A 383 -26.15 -7.36 -7.78
N GLN A 384 -25.17 -7.42 -8.68
CA GLN A 384 -25.41 -7.87 -10.05
C GLN A 384 -25.73 -9.37 -10.12
N LEU A 385 -25.07 -10.22 -9.32
CA LEU A 385 -25.39 -11.66 -9.23
C LEU A 385 -26.79 -11.90 -8.67
N ARG A 386 -27.29 -11.03 -7.78
CA ARG A 386 -28.67 -11.09 -7.28
C ARG A 386 -29.69 -10.96 -8.42
N LYS A 387 -29.42 -10.18 -9.47
CA LYS A 387 -30.27 -10.08 -10.67
C LYS A 387 -30.34 -11.40 -11.46
N LEU A 388 -29.35 -12.29 -11.27
CA LEU A 388 -29.36 -13.66 -11.78
C LEU A 388 -29.91 -14.68 -10.76
N GLY A 389 -30.40 -14.22 -9.61
CA GLY A 389 -31.02 -15.05 -8.58
C GLY A 389 -30.01 -15.69 -7.60
N TYR A 390 -28.79 -15.21 -7.53
CA TYR A 390 -27.81 -15.68 -6.54
C TYR A 390 -27.99 -14.95 -5.21
N ARG A 391 -27.92 -15.72 -4.12
CA ARG A 391 -27.60 -15.23 -2.78
C ARG A 391 -26.07 -15.09 -2.68
N SER A 392 -25.55 -14.07 -2.00
CA SER A 392 -24.12 -13.81 -1.88
C SER A 392 -23.67 -13.85 -0.42
N ILE A 393 -22.62 -14.59 -0.13
CA ILE A 393 -22.06 -14.73 1.22
C ILE A 393 -20.57 -14.42 1.18
N TYR A 394 -20.12 -13.49 2.04
CA TYR A 394 -18.73 -13.18 2.26
C TYR A 394 -18.20 -13.97 3.46
N TRP A 395 -17.19 -14.81 3.22
CA TRP A 395 -16.50 -15.63 4.21
C TRP A 395 -15.11 -15.02 4.43
N TYR A 396 -14.85 -14.57 5.63
CA TYR A 396 -13.58 -13.93 5.98
C TYR A 396 -12.86 -14.71 7.08
N GLY A 397 -11.61 -15.10 6.85
CA GLY A 397 -10.77 -15.82 7.81
C GLY A 397 -10.47 -15.08 9.10
N GLY A 398 -10.72 -13.77 9.15
CA GLY A 398 -10.53 -12.89 10.30
C GLY A 398 -11.82 -12.45 10.98
N ASN A 399 -11.73 -11.32 11.69
CA ASN A 399 -12.88 -10.63 12.30
C ASN A 399 -13.39 -9.54 11.35
N PRO A 400 -14.67 -9.56 10.90
CA PRO A 400 -15.20 -8.59 9.94
C PRO A 400 -15.20 -7.14 10.43
N THR A 401 -15.20 -6.90 11.75
CA THR A 401 -15.08 -5.54 12.30
C THR A 401 -13.73 -4.91 11.98
N TYR A 402 -12.72 -5.74 11.71
CA TYR A 402 -11.43 -5.26 11.22
C TYR A 402 -11.54 -4.87 9.74
N GLY A 403 -11.41 -3.57 9.46
CA GLY A 403 -11.63 -3.00 8.13
C GLY A 403 -13.11 -2.73 7.82
N ASN A 404 -13.98 -2.69 8.85
CA ASN A 404 -15.40 -2.36 8.73
C ASN A 404 -16.18 -3.22 7.72
N PHE A 405 -15.73 -4.46 7.44
CA PHE A 405 -16.42 -5.36 6.50
C PHE A 405 -17.79 -5.82 7.01
N ASP A 406 -18.03 -5.76 8.33
CA ASP A 406 -19.34 -5.97 8.96
C ASP A 406 -20.38 -4.94 8.50
N LYS A 407 -19.96 -3.71 8.16
CA LYS A 407 -20.78 -2.62 7.63
C LYS A 407 -20.71 -2.53 6.11
N PHE A 408 -19.50 -2.61 5.57
CA PHE A 408 -19.24 -2.48 4.13
C PHE A 408 -19.78 -3.67 3.34
N GLY A 409 -19.63 -4.90 3.83
CA GLY A 409 -20.10 -6.10 3.13
C GLY A 409 -21.59 -6.08 2.80
N PRO A 410 -22.49 -5.85 3.77
CA PRO A 410 -23.92 -5.66 3.48
C PRO A 410 -24.21 -4.48 2.54
N ALA A 411 -23.45 -3.38 2.68
CA ALA A 411 -23.62 -2.19 1.84
C ALA A 411 -23.27 -2.45 0.36
N VAL A 412 -22.30 -3.32 0.06
CA VAL A 412 -21.99 -3.73 -1.32
C VAL A 412 -22.82 -4.90 -1.82
N GLY A 413 -23.75 -5.39 -1.03
CA GLY A 413 -24.79 -6.32 -1.47
C GLY A 413 -24.63 -7.78 -1.02
N PHE A 414 -23.70 -8.10 -0.12
CA PHE A 414 -23.67 -9.44 0.48
C PHE A 414 -24.87 -9.65 1.41
N ASP A 415 -25.55 -10.77 1.27
CA ASP A 415 -26.69 -11.15 2.12
C ASP A 415 -26.22 -11.58 3.51
N LYS A 416 -24.98 -12.10 3.61
CA LYS A 416 -24.34 -12.45 4.87
C LYS A 416 -22.84 -12.13 4.80
N VAL A 417 -22.28 -11.69 5.94
CA VAL A 417 -20.86 -11.57 6.20
C VAL A 417 -20.53 -12.51 7.35
N MET A 418 -19.66 -13.47 7.12
CA MET A 418 -19.32 -14.56 8.04
C MET A 418 -17.84 -14.49 8.41
N GLY A 419 -17.54 -13.97 9.60
CA GLY A 419 -16.18 -13.94 10.12
C GLY A 419 -15.79 -15.25 10.80
N ALA A 420 -14.59 -15.76 10.54
CA ALA A 420 -14.11 -17.00 11.17
C ALA A 420 -14.13 -16.94 12.70
N THR A 421 -13.91 -15.77 13.29
CA THR A 421 -13.99 -15.55 14.74
C THR A 421 -15.40 -15.70 15.32
N GLU A 422 -16.45 -15.74 14.47
CA GLU A 422 -17.85 -15.83 14.88
C GLU A 422 -18.37 -17.26 14.80
N PHE A 423 -17.92 -18.05 13.81
CA PHE A 423 -18.46 -19.38 13.57
C PHE A 423 -17.47 -20.54 13.85
N CYS A 424 -16.17 -20.27 13.88
CA CYS A 424 -15.20 -21.26 14.34
C CYS A 424 -15.21 -21.38 15.88
N PRO A 425 -14.80 -22.54 16.45
CA PRO A 425 -14.69 -22.69 17.90
C PRO A 425 -13.89 -21.54 18.54
N PRO A 426 -14.30 -21.00 19.72
CA PRO A 426 -13.66 -19.83 20.34
C PRO A 426 -12.17 -20.00 20.66
N ASP A 427 -11.74 -21.26 20.90
CA ASP A 427 -10.37 -21.66 21.21
C ASP A 427 -9.55 -22.04 19.96
N SER A 428 -10.11 -21.83 18.77
CA SER A 428 -9.42 -22.13 17.51
C SER A 428 -8.08 -21.40 17.43
N PRO A 429 -7.00 -22.11 17.04
CA PRO A 429 -5.72 -21.48 16.78
C PRO A 429 -5.85 -20.38 15.73
N LYS A 430 -5.21 -19.25 15.96
CA LYS A 430 -5.27 -18.08 15.09
C LYS A 430 -3.92 -17.39 14.96
N THR A 431 -3.72 -16.74 13.82
CA THR A 431 -2.70 -15.70 13.62
C THR A 431 -3.24 -14.39 14.19
N TRP A 432 -2.49 -13.32 14.07
CA TRP A 432 -2.97 -12.00 14.44
C TRP A 432 -4.04 -11.45 13.47
N VAL A 433 -4.13 -12.01 12.26
CA VAL A 433 -5.11 -11.58 11.24
C VAL A 433 -6.40 -12.40 11.35
N GLY A 434 -6.31 -13.71 11.61
CA GLY A 434 -7.48 -14.57 11.62
C GLY A 434 -7.21 -15.99 12.08
N VAL A 435 -8.28 -16.80 12.09
CA VAL A 435 -8.24 -18.24 12.38
C VAL A 435 -7.41 -18.95 11.31
N TYR A 436 -6.71 -20.01 11.68
CA TYR A 436 -5.92 -20.78 10.73
C TYR A 436 -6.76 -21.29 9.55
N ASP A 437 -6.28 -21.09 8.31
CA ASP A 437 -7.05 -21.31 7.08
C ASP A 437 -7.69 -22.69 7.01
N HIS A 438 -7.00 -23.79 7.44
CA HIS A 438 -7.59 -25.13 7.38
C HIS A 438 -8.81 -25.27 8.31
N ILE A 439 -8.81 -24.61 9.49
CA ILE A 439 -9.95 -24.61 10.41
C ILE A 439 -11.08 -23.75 9.84
N PHE A 440 -10.73 -22.54 9.42
CA PHE A 440 -11.69 -21.63 8.78
C PHE A 440 -12.40 -22.26 7.60
N LEU A 441 -11.62 -22.81 6.65
CA LEU A 441 -12.17 -23.42 5.43
C LEU A 441 -12.96 -24.70 5.70
N GLN A 442 -12.55 -25.52 6.69
CA GLN A 442 -13.32 -26.70 7.10
C GLN A 442 -14.69 -26.29 7.63
N HIS A 443 -14.75 -25.38 8.59
CA HIS A 443 -16.03 -24.95 9.16
C HIS A 443 -16.88 -24.17 8.15
N ALA A 444 -16.26 -23.39 7.26
CA ALA A 444 -16.97 -22.78 6.15
C ALA A 444 -17.61 -23.85 5.22
N ALA A 445 -16.87 -24.93 4.90
CA ALA A 445 -17.39 -26.03 4.09
C ALA A 445 -18.58 -26.74 4.76
N GLU A 446 -18.49 -26.97 6.06
CA GLU A 446 -19.59 -27.56 6.86
C GLU A 446 -20.82 -26.67 6.82
N LEU A 447 -20.67 -25.37 7.09
CA LEU A 447 -21.78 -24.40 7.08
C LEU A 447 -22.37 -24.20 5.67
N ILE A 448 -21.55 -24.20 4.63
CA ILE A 448 -22.04 -24.12 3.24
C ILE A 448 -22.96 -25.31 2.94
N GLN A 449 -22.58 -26.52 3.35
CA GLN A 449 -23.41 -27.71 3.16
C GLN A 449 -24.67 -27.70 4.03
N GLU A 450 -24.60 -27.22 5.27
CA GLU A 450 -25.75 -27.06 6.16
C GLU A 450 -26.77 -26.02 5.67
N MET A 451 -26.27 -24.92 5.07
CA MET A 451 -27.12 -23.86 4.53
C MET A 451 -27.57 -24.11 3.08
N ASP A 452 -27.16 -25.23 2.51
CA ASP A 452 -27.46 -25.54 1.12
C ASP A 452 -28.98 -25.81 0.95
N ASP A 453 -29.61 -24.96 0.18
CA ASP A 453 -31.00 -25.01 -0.22
C ASP A 453 -31.10 -24.91 -1.75
N ASP A 454 -32.27 -24.72 -2.31
CA ASP A 454 -32.45 -24.59 -3.77
C ASP A 454 -31.94 -23.24 -4.33
N THR A 455 -31.54 -22.31 -3.49
CA THR A 455 -31.11 -20.97 -3.90
C THR A 455 -29.67 -21.00 -4.43
N PRO A 456 -29.40 -20.57 -5.67
CA PRO A 456 -28.03 -20.41 -6.15
C PRO A 456 -27.25 -19.47 -5.26
N THR A 457 -26.00 -19.85 -4.93
CA THR A 457 -25.21 -19.10 -3.96
C THR A 457 -23.81 -18.77 -4.48
N PHE A 458 -23.43 -17.50 -4.35
CA PHE A 458 -22.08 -17.01 -4.58
C PHE A 458 -21.35 -16.90 -3.24
N HIS A 459 -20.19 -17.55 -3.16
CA HIS A 459 -19.32 -17.53 -2.00
C HIS A 459 -18.05 -16.76 -2.34
N TYR A 460 -17.86 -15.62 -1.70
CA TYR A 460 -16.60 -14.90 -1.70
C TYR A 460 -15.82 -15.31 -0.46
N ILE A 461 -14.69 -16.00 -0.63
CA ILE A 461 -13.90 -16.58 0.46
C ILE A 461 -12.54 -15.90 0.49
N TYR A 462 -12.17 -15.34 1.64
CA TYR A 462 -10.86 -14.71 1.82
C TYR A 462 -10.10 -15.33 2.97
N THR A 463 -8.92 -15.92 2.67
CA THR A 463 -8.03 -16.55 3.66
C THR A 463 -7.05 -15.53 4.24
N THR A 464 -6.36 -15.87 5.34
CA THR A 464 -5.54 -14.89 6.08
C THR A 464 -4.21 -15.44 6.59
N SER A 465 -3.96 -16.75 6.52
CA SER A 465 -2.82 -17.34 7.24
C SER A 465 -1.46 -17.09 6.60
N ASN A 466 -1.41 -16.84 5.29
CA ASN A 466 -0.14 -16.59 4.59
C ASN A 466 0.36 -15.14 4.76
N HIS A 467 0.22 -14.60 5.96
CA HIS A 467 0.59 -13.23 6.32
C HIS A 467 1.79 -13.22 7.29
N GLY A 468 2.68 -12.22 7.13
CA GLY A 468 3.72 -11.99 8.15
C GLY A 468 3.14 -11.80 9.55
N PRO A 469 3.83 -12.20 10.61
CA PRO A 469 5.20 -12.65 10.77
C PRO A 469 5.47 -14.15 10.52
N TYR A 470 4.57 -14.89 9.89
CA TYR A 470 4.73 -16.31 9.58
C TYR A 470 4.96 -17.18 10.83
N LYS A 471 4.25 -16.86 11.91
CA LYS A 471 4.33 -17.58 13.20
C LYS A 471 3.26 -18.66 13.29
N MET A 472 3.54 -19.79 12.70
CA MET A 472 2.66 -20.97 12.76
C MET A 472 3.43 -22.19 13.24
N PRO A 473 2.78 -23.15 13.94
CA PRO A 473 3.41 -24.39 14.37
C PRO A 473 3.47 -25.38 13.21
N LEU A 474 4.17 -25.03 12.12
CA LEU A 474 4.16 -25.70 10.83
C LEU A 474 4.41 -27.21 10.93
N LYS A 475 5.33 -27.67 11.80
CA LYS A 475 5.58 -29.11 12.04
C LYS A 475 4.33 -29.83 12.55
N LYS A 476 3.54 -29.19 13.44
CA LYS A 476 2.29 -29.77 13.95
C LYS A 476 1.20 -29.80 12.88
N LEU A 477 1.31 -28.91 11.90
CA LEU A 477 0.41 -28.83 10.74
C LEU A 477 0.84 -29.71 9.58
N GLY A 478 1.88 -30.55 9.77
CA GLY A 478 2.33 -31.53 8.80
C GLY A 478 3.39 -31.04 7.81
N PHE A 479 3.94 -29.84 8.00
CA PHE A 479 5.04 -29.36 7.17
C PHE A 479 6.35 -30.03 7.58
N ASP A 480 6.86 -30.87 6.71
CA ASP A 480 8.19 -31.45 6.79
C ASP A 480 9.13 -30.68 5.85
N ALA A 481 9.96 -29.81 6.41
CA ALA A 481 10.87 -28.99 5.63
C ALA A 481 11.89 -29.81 4.84
N ASP A 482 12.34 -30.94 5.38
CA ASP A 482 13.33 -31.81 4.71
C ASP A 482 12.71 -32.57 3.52
N ALA A 483 11.42 -32.86 3.60
CA ALA A 483 10.69 -33.50 2.50
C ALA A 483 10.23 -32.48 1.45
N VAL A 484 9.59 -31.37 1.89
CA VAL A 484 8.99 -30.37 1.00
C VAL A 484 10.06 -29.52 0.29
N LEU A 485 11.11 -29.14 0.99
CA LEU A 485 12.16 -28.26 0.46
C LEU A 485 13.41 -29.01 -0.01
N LYS A 486 13.31 -30.34 -0.20
CA LYS A 486 14.45 -31.24 -0.52
C LYS A 486 15.26 -30.82 -1.75
N ASP A 487 14.59 -30.25 -2.74
CA ASP A 487 15.17 -29.84 -4.02
C ASP A 487 15.70 -28.40 -4.02
N LEU A 488 15.61 -27.69 -2.88
CA LEU A 488 16.17 -26.36 -2.70
C LEU A 488 17.59 -26.40 -2.10
N PRO A 489 18.43 -25.39 -2.34
CA PRO A 489 19.77 -25.28 -1.76
C PRO A 489 19.78 -25.33 -0.22
N GLU A 490 20.87 -25.81 0.35
CA GLU A 490 21.03 -25.87 1.82
C GLU A 490 20.87 -24.51 2.51
N SER A 491 21.30 -23.43 1.87
CA SER A 491 21.13 -22.05 2.35
C SER A 491 19.66 -21.64 2.52
N VAL A 492 18.75 -22.32 1.84
CA VAL A 492 17.31 -22.15 1.98
C VAL A 492 16.74 -23.15 2.97
N ARG A 493 17.06 -24.46 2.78
CA ARG A 493 16.51 -25.56 3.58
C ARG A 493 16.80 -25.44 5.07
N HIS A 494 18.00 -24.96 5.44
CA HIS A 494 18.41 -24.83 6.84
C HIS A 494 18.26 -23.40 7.40
N ASN A 495 17.66 -22.48 6.65
CA ASN A 495 17.37 -21.15 7.13
C ASN A 495 15.99 -21.07 7.77
N HIS A 496 15.92 -20.93 9.08
CA HIS A 496 14.65 -20.89 9.83
C HIS A 496 13.65 -19.84 9.37
N LYS A 497 14.13 -18.64 8.93
CA LYS A 497 13.25 -17.57 8.43
C LYS A 497 12.62 -18.00 7.10
N LYS A 498 13.43 -18.53 6.19
CA LYS A 498 12.96 -18.99 4.88
C LYS A 498 12.02 -20.20 5.02
N GLN A 499 12.34 -21.16 5.91
CA GLN A 499 11.46 -22.29 6.22
C GLN A 499 10.08 -21.84 6.72
N LYS A 500 10.03 -20.81 7.57
CA LYS A 500 8.74 -20.24 8.04
C LYS A 500 7.93 -19.65 6.90
N ILE A 501 8.54 -18.83 6.05
CA ILE A 501 7.87 -18.23 4.90
C ILE A 501 7.35 -19.32 3.95
N LEU A 502 8.24 -20.19 3.46
CA LEU A 502 7.89 -21.25 2.52
C LEU A 502 6.89 -22.24 3.11
N GLY A 503 7.05 -22.60 4.39
CA GLY A 503 6.12 -23.48 5.08
C GLY A 503 4.73 -22.87 5.24
N THR A 504 4.62 -21.55 5.41
CA THR A 504 3.31 -20.88 5.48
C THR A 504 2.65 -20.82 4.10
N TYR A 505 3.41 -20.61 3.03
CA TYR A 505 2.91 -20.76 1.65
C TYR A 505 2.39 -22.17 1.38
N TRP A 506 3.20 -23.19 1.68
CA TRP A 506 2.80 -24.60 1.57
C TRP A 506 1.52 -24.88 2.34
N TYR A 507 1.43 -24.40 3.56
CA TYR A 507 0.27 -24.58 4.41
C TYR A 507 -1.00 -23.92 3.82
N SER A 508 -0.90 -22.70 3.34
CA SER A 508 -2.04 -21.97 2.75
C SER A 508 -2.50 -22.64 1.45
N ASP A 509 -1.56 -23.02 0.58
CA ASP A 509 -1.86 -23.77 -0.64
C ASP A 509 -2.58 -25.08 -0.33
N LYS A 510 -2.07 -25.84 0.66
CA LYS A 510 -2.70 -27.07 1.09
C LYS A 510 -4.12 -26.86 1.60
N ALA A 511 -4.35 -25.84 2.45
CA ALA A 511 -5.66 -25.55 3.01
C ALA A 511 -6.67 -25.17 1.92
N ILE A 512 -6.29 -24.31 0.97
CA ILE A 512 -7.12 -23.93 -0.18
C ILE A 512 -7.41 -25.16 -1.07
N SER A 513 -6.40 -25.96 -1.36
CA SER A 513 -6.53 -27.12 -2.24
C SER A 513 -7.39 -28.22 -1.63
N ASP A 514 -7.27 -28.49 -0.32
CA ASP A 514 -8.11 -29.43 0.41
C ASP A 514 -9.60 -28.96 0.36
N PHE A 515 -9.85 -27.69 0.59
CA PHE A 515 -11.19 -27.08 0.49
C PHE A 515 -11.76 -27.20 -0.93
N VAL A 516 -11.00 -26.83 -1.96
CA VAL A 516 -11.44 -26.92 -3.36
C VAL A 516 -11.75 -28.38 -3.73
N THR A 517 -10.88 -29.31 -3.31
CA THR A 517 -11.08 -30.74 -3.59
C THR A 517 -12.36 -31.25 -2.95
N GLU A 518 -12.62 -30.91 -1.69
CA GLU A 518 -13.85 -31.33 -0.99
C GLU A 518 -15.08 -30.68 -1.63
N MET A 519 -15.04 -29.38 -1.93
CA MET A 519 -16.19 -28.71 -2.54
C MET A 519 -16.46 -29.18 -3.97
N LYS A 520 -15.44 -29.53 -4.75
CA LYS A 520 -15.62 -30.18 -6.07
C LYS A 520 -16.28 -31.53 -5.95
N ARG A 521 -15.97 -32.29 -4.88
CA ARG A 521 -16.60 -33.60 -4.63
C ARG A 521 -18.09 -33.45 -4.28
N VAL A 522 -18.43 -32.43 -3.48
CA VAL A 522 -19.83 -32.16 -3.06
C VAL A 522 -20.63 -31.46 -4.16
N TYR A 523 -20.03 -30.52 -4.84
CA TYR A 523 -20.66 -29.67 -5.87
C TYR A 523 -19.88 -29.78 -7.20
N PRO A 524 -19.97 -30.88 -7.92
CA PRO A 524 -19.15 -31.13 -9.12
C PRO A 524 -19.43 -30.15 -10.26
N ASP A 525 -20.61 -29.54 -10.31
CA ASP A 525 -21.02 -28.54 -11.33
C ASP A 525 -20.82 -27.09 -10.83
N ALA A 526 -20.03 -26.87 -9.77
CA ALA A 526 -19.75 -25.53 -9.28
C ALA A 526 -18.65 -24.84 -10.11
N LEU A 527 -18.72 -23.51 -10.17
CA LEU A 527 -17.66 -22.68 -10.72
C LEU A 527 -16.68 -22.29 -9.60
N PHE A 528 -15.43 -22.69 -9.73
CA PHE A 528 -14.34 -22.32 -8.81
C PHE A 528 -13.43 -21.30 -9.47
N ILE A 529 -13.15 -20.20 -8.78
CA ILE A 529 -12.19 -19.17 -9.17
C ILE A 529 -11.23 -19.00 -8.01
N VAL A 530 -9.96 -19.28 -8.24
CA VAL A 530 -8.89 -19.15 -7.22
C VAL A 530 -7.90 -18.11 -7.66
N THR A 531 -7.70 -17.08 -6.84
CA THR A 531 -6.72 -16.02 -7.08
C THR A 531 -6.05 -15.61 -5.76
N GLY A 532 -4.92 -14.93 -5.83
CA GLY A 532 -4.36 -14.24 -4.66
C GLY A 532 -4.83 -12.80 -4.62
N ASP A 533 -4.87 -12.21 -3.44
CA ASP A 533 -5.22 -10.79 -3.27
C ASP A 533 -4.13 -9.86 -3.82
N HIS A 534 -2.87 -10.19 -3.62
CA HIS A 534 -1.71 -9.53 -4.20
C HIS A 534 -0.52 -10.48 -4.32
N ALA A 535 0.57 -10.05 -4.95
CA ALA A 535 1.80 -10.80 -5.01
C ALA A 535 2.63 -10.58 -3.74
N SER A 536 3.26 -11.66 -3.27
CA SER A 536 4.31 -11.61 -2.27
C SER A 536 5.39 -12.62 -2.66
N ILE A 537 6.65 -12.25 -2.50
CA ILE A 537 7.78 -13.08 -2.92
C ILE A 537 8.24 -13.89 -1.72
N PRO A 538 8.11 -15.25 -1.75
CA PRO A 538 8.43 -16.08 -0.59
C PRO A 538 9.93 -16.11 -0.26
N ILE A 539 10.80 -16.07 -1.27
CA ILE A 539 12.27 -15.95 -1.11
C ILE A 539 12.88 -15.19 -2.30
N HIS A 540 14.09 -14.66 -2.11
CA HIS A 540 14.80 -13.96 -3.16
C HIS A 540 15.26 -14.94 -4.27
N PRO A 541 15.15 -14.60 -5.58
CA PRO A 541 15.55 -15.46 -6.69
C PRO A 541 16.99 -15.96 -6.60
N GLY A 542 17.94 -15.11 -6.22
CA GLY A 542 19.34 -15.46 -6.06
C GLY A 542 19.62 -16.57 -5.03
N ASP A 543 18.60 -17.01 -4.28
CA ASP A 543 18.72 -18.19 -3.42
C ASP A 543 18.63 -19.49 -4.23
N THR A 544 17.97 -19.49 -5.41
CA THR A 544 17.69 -20.71 -6.19
C THR A 544 17.93 -20.55 -7.69
N LEU A 545 18.08 -19.34 -8.18
CA LEU A 545 18.34 -19.00 -9.57
C LEU A 545 19.68 -18.30 -9.73
N THR A 546 20.19 -18.26 -10.97
CA THR A 546 21.45 -17.55 -11.28
C THR A 546 21.29 -16.04 -11.27
N ARG A 547 20.10 -15.53 -11.63
CA ARG A 547 19.77 -14.10 -11.51
C ARG A 547 19.60 -13.69 -10.07
N GLN A 548 19.92 -12.44 -9.78
CA GLN A 548 19.89 -11.90 -8.43
C GLN A 548 18.64 -11.05 -8.15
N ASP A 549 18.07 -10.43 -9.20
CA ASP A 549 16.99 -9.48 -9.03
C ASP A 549 15.60 -10.11 -9.29
N VAL A 550 14.63 -9.70 -8.50
CA VAL A 550 13.21 -10.01 -8.70
C VAL A 550 12.72 -9.24 -9.91
N THR A 551 12.00 -9.89 -10.82
CA THR A 551 11.40 -9.22 -11.97
C THR A 551 10.15 -8.43 -11.56
N LEU A 552 9.78 -7.40 -12.35
CA LEU A 552 8.53 -6.65 -12.12
C LEU A 552 7.31 -7.58 -12.20
N ARG A 553 7.34 -8.56 -13.12
CA ARG A 553 6.27 -9.56 -13.23
C ARG A 553 6.10 -10.36 -11.93
N GLU A 554 7.17 -10.80 -11.33
CA GLU A 554 7.12 -11.55 -10.05
C GLU A 554 6.66 -10.68 -8.88
N GLN A 555 7.01 -9.40 -8.90
CA GLN A 555 6.57 -8.45 -7.88
C GLN A 555 5.08 -8.16 -7.95
N PHE A 556 4.50 -8.19 -9.16
CA PHE A 556 3.16 -7.67 -9.38
C PHE A 556 2.12 -8.74 -9.69
N CYS A 557 2.49 -9.85 -10.34
CA CYS A 557 1.50 -10.84 -10.76
C CYS A 557 1.10 -11.78 -9.62
N THR A 558 -0.21 -11.90 -9.42
CA THR A 558 -0.82 -12.86 -8.51
C THR A 558 -1.30 -14.10 -9.26
N SER A 559 -1.61 -15.17 -8.54
CA SER A 559 -2.14 -16.40 -9.11
C SER A 559 -3.58 -16.20 -9.63
N PHE A 560 -3.93 -16.88 -10.72
CA PHE A 560 -5.30 -16.98 -11.21
C PHE A 560 -5.54 -18.32 -11.88
N ALA A 561 -6.60 -19.01 -11.46
CA ALA A 561 -7.12 -20.20 -12.14
C ALA A 561 -8.64 -20.29 -11.94
N MET A 562 -9.35 -20.86 -12.92
CA MET A 562 -10.80 -21.02 -12.91
C MET A 562 -11.18 -22.41 -13.42
N HIS A 563 -12.10 -23.09 -12.72
CA HIS A 563 -12.53 -24.44 -13.04
C HIS A 563 -14.06 -24.58 -13.11
N HIS A 564 -14.51 -25.26 -14.14
CA HIS A 564 -15.88 -25.80 -14.25
C HIS A 564 -15.85 -26.96 -15.26
N PRO A 565 -16.64 -28.04 -15.11
CA PRO A 565 -16.61 -29.20 -16.01
C PRO A 565 -16.76 -28.91 -17.51
N GLU A 566 -17.39 -27.79 -17.84
CA GLU A 566 -17.59 -27.36 -19.22
C GLU A 566 -16.57 -26.33 -19.73
N LEU A 567 -15.56 -25.95 -18.89
CA LEU A 567 -14.50 -25.03 -19.33
C LEU A 567 -13.42 -25.73 -20.16
N THR A 568 -12.96 -25.01 -21.16
CA THR A 568 -11.81 -25.37 -22.00
C THR A 568 -10.96 -24.13 -22.25
N GLN A 569 -9.70 -24.28 -22.67
CA GLN A 569 -8.74 -23.18 -22.80
C GLN A 569 -9.15 -22.09 -23.79
N ASP A 570 -9.95 -22.42 -24.80
CA ASP A 570 -10.49 -21.48 -25.80
C ASP A 570 -11.42 -20.42 -25.19
N ILE A 571 -11.95 -20.66 -23.98
CA ILE A 571 -12.79 -19.69 -23.26
C ILE A 571 -12.07 -18.37 -23.00
N LEU A 572 -10.75 -18.42 -22.86
CA LEU A 572 -9.92 -17.23 -22.63
C LEU A 572 -9.61 -16.43 -23.91
N ALA A 573 -10.23 -16.76 -25.04
CA ALA A 573 -10.05 -16.04 -26.33
C ALA A 573 -8.58 -15.83 -26.75
N GLY A 574 -7.68 -16.73 -26.33
CA GLY A 574 -6.24 -16.63 -26.58
C GLY A 574 -5.50 -15.62 -25.68
N ASN A 575 -6.15 -15.10 -24.65
CA ASN A 575 -5.50 -14.19 -23.73
C ASN A 575 -4.38 -14.88 -22.96
N MET A 576 -3.26 -14.18 -22.81
CA MET A 576 -2.12 -14.53 -21.96
C MET A 576 -2.03 -13.63 -20.71
N ILE A 577 -2.91 -12.64 -20.61
CA ILE A 577 -2.93 -11.61 -19.58
C ILE A 577 -4.35 -11.46 -19.02
N GLY A 578 -4.42 -10.95 -17.81
CA GLY A 578 -5.68 -10.60 -17.14
C GLY A 578 -5.44 -9.85 -15.84
N GLY A 579 -6.50 -9.54 -15.14
CA GLY A 579 -6.45 -8.90 -13.84
C GLY A 579 -7.74 -9.11 -13.06
N HIS A 580 -7.73 -8.75 -11.79
CA HIS A 580 -8.85 -8.93 -10.87
C HIS A 580 -10.17 -8.39 -11.42
N MET A 581 -10.13 -7.20 -12.04
CA MET A 581 -11.34 -6.57 -12.56
C MET A 581 -11.98 -7.34 -13.72
N ASN A 582 -11.23 -8.17 -14.43
CA ASN A 582 -11.75 -9.03 -15.49
C ASN A 582 -12.56 -10.23 -14.95
N ILE A 583 -12.45 -10.57 -13.65
CA ILE A 583 -13.15 -11.72 -13.06
C ILE A 583 -14.67 -11.53 -13.13
N MET A 584 -15.16 -10.39 -12.70
CA MET A 584 -16.61 -10.12 -12.65
C MET A 584 -17.29 -10.22 -14.03
N PRO A 585 -16.86 -9.49 -15.07
CA PRO A 585 -17.46 -9.61 -16.40
C PRO A 585 -17.31 -11.02 -16.98
N THR A 586 -16.23 -11.74 -16.63
CA THR A 586 -16.04 -13.13 -17.07
C THR A 586 -17.11 -14.05 -16.47
N ILE A 587 -17.43 -13.89 -15.18
CA ILE A 587 -18.53 -14.65 -14.57
C ILE A 587 -19.82 -14.41 -15.34
N PHE A 588 -20.17 -13.15 -15.66
CA PHE A 588 -21.42 -12.86 -16.40
C PHE A 588 -21.40 -13.42 -17.81
N GLU A 589 -20.31 -13.31 -18.57
CA GLU A 589 -20.19 -13.90 -19.90
C GLU A 589 -20.24 -15.44 -19.91
N LEU A 590 -19.90 -16.08 -18.76
CA LEU A 590 -19.98 -17.53 -18.63
C LEU A 590 -21.42 -17.99 -18.35
N ILE A 591 -22.19 -17.29 -17.49
CA ILE A 591 -23.43 -17.84 -16.90
C ILE A 591 -24.70 -17.07 -17.26
N ALA A 592 -24.58 -15.82 -17.72
CA ALA A 592 -25.75 -14.99 -17.97
C ALA A 592 -26.42 -15.30 -19.32
N PRO A 593 -27.73 -15.20 -19.39
CA PRO A 593 -28.46 -15.36 -20.65
C PRO A 593 -28.11 -14.19 -21.61
N LYS A 594 -28.27 -14.44 -22.90
CA LYS A 594 -28.06 -13.42 -23.94
C LYS A 594 -28.90 -12.17 -23.67
N GLY A 595 -28.28 -10.99 -23.74
CA GLY A 595 -28.94 -9.70 -23.52
C GLY A 595 -29.07 -9.32 -22.04
N PHE A 596 -28.53 -10.12 -21.12
CA PHE A 596 -28.42 -9.71 -19.72
C PHE A 596 -27.45 -8.53 -19.59
N SER A 597 -27.95 -7.43 -19.06
CA SER A 597 -27.15 -6.22 -18.84
C SER A 597 -26.40 -6.29 -17.51
N TYR A 598 -25.09 -6.03 -17.56
CA TYR A 598 -24.24 -5.96 -16.39
C TYR A 598 -23.26 -4.78 -16.50
N TYR A 599 -22.71 -4.34 -15.35
CA TYR A 599 -21.76 -3.23 -15.27
C TYR A 599 -20.34 -3.76 -15.11
N SER A 600 -19.41 -3.24 -15.89
CA SER A 600 -17.99 -3.52 -15.74
C SER A 600 -17.13 -2.40 -16.30
N LEU A 601 -16.04 -2.05 -15.59
CA LEU A 601 -15.03 -1.09 -16.05
C LEU A 601 -14.14 -1.66 -17.16
N VAL A 602 -14.06 -2.99 -17.26
CA VAL A 602 -13.11 -3.69 -18.13
C VAL A 602 -13.80 -4.82 -18.88
N PRO A 603 -13.27 -5.28 -20.02
CA PRO A 603 -13.84 -6.42 -20.74
C PRO A 603 -13.66 -7.75 -19.99
N SER A 604 -14.44 -8.76 -20.39
CA SER A 604 -14.31 -10.14 -19.91
C SER A 604 -13.05 -10.82 -20.47
N LEU A 605 -12.50 -11.80 -19.77
CA LEU A 605 -11.43 -12.69 -20.29
C LEU A 605 -11.89 -13.54 -21.48
N THR A 606 -13.19 -13.60 -21.77
CA THR A 606 -13.75 -14.27 -22.94
C THR A 606 -13.67 -13.43 -24.22
N GLU A 607 -13.12 -12.22 -24.12
CA GLU A 607 -12.82 -11.32 -25.24
C GLU A 607 -11.30 -11.08 -25.31
N PRO A 608 -10.72 -10.83 -26.51
CA PRO A 608 -9.32 -10.51 -26.64
C PRO A 608 -8.96 -9.25 -25.84
N LEU A 609 -7.86 -9.30 -25.10
CA LEU A 609 -7.30 -8.20 -24.30
C LEU A 609 -5.98 -7.74 -24.93
N ASP A 610 -5.84 -6.45 -25.18
CA ASP A 610 -4.58 -5.84 -25.60
C ASP A 610 -3.68 -5.53 -24.39
N HIS A 611 -4.29 -5.10 -23.29
CA HIS A 611 -3.61 -4.73 -22.06
C HIS A 611 -4.54 -4.83 -20.85
N VAL A 612 -3.94 -4.74 -19.67
CA VAL A 612 -4.61 -4.62 -18.38
C VAL A 612 -3.99 -3.46 -17.60
N VAL A 613 -4.83 -2.61 -17.01
CA VAL A 613 -4.40 -1.47 -16.20
C VAL A 613 -4.99 -1.58 -14.80
N THR A 614 -4.22 -1.19 -13.81
CA THR A 614 -4.64 -1.00 -12.41
C THR A 614 -4.16 0.36 -11.92
N PRO A 615 -4.57 0.86 -10.76
CA PRO A 615 -4.04 2.11 -10.20
C PRO A 615 -2.52 2.14 -10.00
N TYR A 616 -1.87 0.98 -10.11
CA TYR A 616 -0.46 0.82 -9.76
C TYR A 616 0.41 0.36 -10.94
N HIS A 617 -0.16 -0.45 -11.83
CA HIS A 617 0.59 -1.16 -12.87
C HIS A 617 -0.20 -1.29 -14.16
N TRP A 618 0.53 -1.53 -15.23
CA TRP A 618 -0.01 -1.97 -16.49
C TRP A 618 0.68 -3.26 -16.97
N LEU A 619 -0.01 -4.04 -17.77
CA LEU A 619 0.43 -5.32 -18.27
C LEU A 619 -0.03 -5.49 -19.73
N THR A 620 0.89 -5.89 -20.58
CA THR A 620 0.63 -6.36 -21.96
C THR A 620 1.10 -7.80 -22.09
N LYS A 621 0.87 -8.41 -23.23
CA LYS A 621 1.38 -9.77 -23.52
C LYS A 621 2.92 -9.87 -23.46
N ASP A 622 3.66 -8.77 -23.66
CA ASP A 622 5.12 -8.74 -23.78
C ASP A 622 5.80 -8.02 -22.63
N SER A 623 5.10 -7.16 -21.90
CA SER A 623 5.70 -6.25 -20.91
C SER A 623 4.79 -5.97 -19.75
N VAL A 624 5.41 -5.70 -18.60
CA VAL A 624 4.77 -5.22 -17.38
C VAL A 624 5.48 -3.96 -16.91
N GLY A 625 4.71 -2.97 -16.49
CA GLY A 625 5.25 -1.69 -16.02
C GLY A 625 4.53 -1.15 -14.82
N SER A 626 5.16 -0.17 -14.17
CA SER A 626 4.60 0.54 -13.02
C SER A 626 4.07 1.90 -13.45
N ALA A 627 2.90 2.26 -12.91
CA ALA A 627 2.37 3.61 -13.00
C ALA A 627 3.20 4.61 -12.21
N GLN A 628 3.74 4.12 -11.12
CA GLN A 628 4.42 4.95 -10.14
C GLN A 628 5.87 5.24 -10.51
N THR A 629 6.56 4.35 -11.19
CA THR A 629 7.89 4.56 -11.77
C THR A 629 7.78 4.34 -13.27
N PRO A 630 8.34 5.23 -14.11
CA PRO A 630 8.32 5.04 -15.55
C PRO A 630 9.28 3.92 -15.95
N VAL A 631 9.09 2.75 -15.37
CA VAL A 631 9.91 1.57 -15.66
C VAL A 631 9.03 0.42 -16.09
N TYR A 632 9.55 -0.37 -17.02
CA TYR A 632 8.91 -1.58 -17.46
C TYR A 632 9.94 -2.67 -17.79
N GLN A 633 9.48 -3.91 -17.76
CA GLN A 633 10.26 -5.09 -18.04
C GLN A 633 9.49 -6.05 -18.94
N SER A 634 10.20 -6.96 -19.60
CA SER A 634 9.56 -8.11 -20.25
C SER A 634 8.87 -9.01 -19.21
N VAL A 635 7.75 -9.64 -19.61
CA VAL A 635 7.05 -10.68 -18.83
C VAL A 635 7.68 -12.06 -18.97
N ALA A 636 8.83 -12.18 -19.61
CA ALA A 636 9.50 -13.46 -19.81
C ALA A 636 9.88 -14.11 -18.47
N VAL A 637 9.66 -15.43 -18.37
CA VAL A 637 10.00 -16.26 -17.22
C VAL A 637 11.31 -17.00 -17.53
N ILE A 638 12.43 -16.37 -17.20
CA ILE A 638 13.78 -16.90 -17.50
C ILE A 638 14.71 -16.70 -16.31
N ASP A 639 15.72 -17.57 -16.20
CA ASP A 639 16.79 -17.48 -15.21
C ASP A 639 17.95 -16.59 -15.72
N GLN A 640 17.62 -15.36 -16.07
CA GLN A 640 18.59 -14.34 -16.51
C GLN A 640 18.06 -12.98 -16.06
N ASP A 641 18.97 -12.05 -15.74
CA ASP A 641 18.60 -10.68 -15.43
C ASP A 641 17.92 -10.00 -16.61
N LEU A 642 16.69 -9.58 -16.41
CA LEU A 642 15.93 -8.84 -17.42
C LEU A 642 16.29 -7.35 -17.35
N PRO A 643 16.58 -6.70 -18.48
CA PRO A 643 16.83 -5.28 -18.51
C PRO A 643 15.55 -4.53 -18.13
N THR A 644 15.65 -3.69 -17.11
CA THR A 644 14.64 -2.70 -16.80
C THR A 644 14.82 -1.53 -17.74
N LYS A 645 13.78 -1.22 -18.49
CA LYS A 645 13.75 -0.07 -19.41
C LYS A 645 13.08 1.10 -18.73
N GLU A 646 13.64 2.28 -18.92
CA GLU A 646 12.99 3.54 -18.55
C GLU A 646 12.15 4.03 -19.73
N GLY A 647 10.96 4.50 -19.46
CA GLY A 647 10.06 5.07 -20.45
C GLY A 647 8.62 5.06 -19.94
N LYS A 648 7.89 6.11 -20.31
CA LYS A 648 6.44 6.17 -20.11
C LYS A 648 5.80 5.65 -21.39
N ASP A 649 5.04 4.58 -21.29
CA ASP A 649 3.95 4.43 -22.24
C ASP A 649 2.87 5.43 -21.83
N ILE A 650 2.85 6.57 -22.52
CA ILE A 650 1.97 7.71 -22.22
C ILE A 650 0.50 7.29 -22.21
N ARG A 651 0.12 6.31 -23.03
CA ARG A 651 -1.25 5.78 -23.13
C ARG A 651 -1.66 5.13 -21.79
N TYR A 652 -0.88 4.20 -21.29
CA TYR A 652 -1.20 3.49 -20.03
C TYR A 652 -1.11 4.41 -18.81
N ALA A 653 -0.16 5.34 -18.80
CA ALA A 653 -0.05 6.32 -17.73
C ALA A 653 -1.28 7.24 -17.67
N ALA A 654 -1.82 7.66 -18.80
CA ALA A 654 -3.04 8.46 -18.86
C ALA A 654 -4.25 7.65 -18.39
N GLU A 655 -4.37 6.38 -18.81
CA GLU A 655 -5.46 5.48 -18.40
C GLU A 655 -5.45 5.24 -16.90
N ILE A 656 -4.28 4.99 -16.30
CA ILE A 656 -4.13 4.82 -14.86
C ILE A 656 -4.56 6.08 -14.11
N THR A 657 -4.10 7.25 -14.53
CA THR A 657 -4.49 8.52 -13.93
C THR A 657 -6.00 8.74 -14.02
N GLY A 658 -6.61 8.38 -15.15
CA GLY A 658 -8.04 8.50 -15.33
C GLY A 658 -8.85 7.54 -14.47
N VAL A 659 -8.35 6.32 -14.24
CA VAL A 659 -8.98 5.34 -13.33
C VAL A 659 -8.95 5.86 -11.89
N ASP A 660 -7.83 6.43 -11.45
CA ASP A 660 -7.71 7.05 -10.13
C ASP A 660 -8.65 8.24 -9.99
N ALA A 661 -8.69 9.13 -10.99
CA ALA A 661 -9.58 10.29 -11.03
C ALA A 661 -11.06 9.87 -11.01
N LEU A 662 -11.44 8.85 -11.76
CA LEU A 662 -12.80 8.33 -11.76
C LEU A 662 -13.21 7.79 -10.39
N THR A 663 -12.35 7.03 -9.74
CA THR A 663 -12.65 6.52 -8.38
C THR A 663 -12.80 7.66 -7.39
N ALA A 664 -11.91 8.66 -7.44
CA ALA A 664 -12.00 9.87 -6.60
C ALA A 664 -13.30 10.64 -6.86
N TRP A 665 -13.68 10.80 -8.13
CA TRP A 665 -14.93 11.45 -8.51
C TRP A 665 -16.16 10.69 -7.96
N ILE A 666 -16.21 9.35 -8.10
CA ILE A 666 -17.27 8.50 -7.53
C ILE A 666 -17.36 8.68 -6.01
N CYS A 667 -16.22 8.80 -5.32
CA CYS A 667 -16.19 9.02 -3.88
C CYS A 667 -16.75 10.39 -3.46
N ARG A 668 -16.60 11.43 -4.29
CA ARG A 668 -17.21 12.74 -4.04
C ARG A 668 -18.70 12.78 -4.40
N HIS A 669 -19.13 11.89 -5.29
CA HIS A 669 -20.50 11.80 -5.79
C HIS A 669 -21.11 10.39 -5.61
N PRO A 670 -21.10 9.80 -4.40
CA PRO A 670 -21.51 8.42 -4.19
C PRO A 670 -22.98 8.17 -4.58
N GLU A 671 -23.83 9.20 -4.50
CA GLU A 671 -25.25 9.13 -4.87
C GLU A 671 -25.47 8.84 -6.36
N THR A 672 -24.50 9.17 -7.24
CA THR A 672 -24.62 8.97 -8.68
C THR A 672 -24.40 7.52 -9.11
N MET A 673 -23.72 6.75 -8.26
CA MET A 673 -23.36 5.34 -8.52
C MET A 673 -24.19 4.35 -7.69
N ARG A 674 -25.22 4.81 -6.98
CA ARG A 674 -26.14 3.94 -6.25
C ARG A 674 -27.10 3.25 -7.20
N ASP A 675 -27.40 1.98 -6.92
CA ASP A 675 -28.44 1.26 -7.63
C ASP A 675 -29.79 1.79 -7.13
N PHE A 676 -30.43 2.63 -7.90
CA PHE A 676 -31.78 3.04 -7.64
C PHE A 676 -32.71 1.89 -8.09
N ARG A 677 -33.31 1.20 -7.13
CA ARG A 677 -34.34 0.18 -7.36
C ARG A 677 -35.64 0.80 -7.79
#